data_ae35b52a70c2e8edf6c4b141d6ddd394
#
_entry.id   ae35b52a70c2e8edf6c4b141d6ddd394
#
_cell.length_a   1.000
_cell.length_b   1.000
_cell.length_c   1.000
_cell.angle_alpha   90.00
_cell.angle_beta   90.00
_cell.angle_gamma   90.00
#
_symmetry.space_group_name_H-M   'P 1'
#
loop_
_entity.id
_entity.type
_entity.pdbx_description
1 polymer ?
#
loop_
_entity_poly.entity_id
_entity_poly.type
_entity_poly.pdbx_seq_one_letter_code
_entity_poly.pdbx_strand_id
1 'polypeptide(L)'
;LHTSLKSLPVDYGYSNKYSVGYKNYAAEYIEPLKRMIASDKTHAKEYQDILNNIENPQITNGKNGNYYMWRSGYASHMRNDYGVNIKMDSNEIIGGEWRGSWPNGNKGQLIYWTSSATSTITVDGDEYTTVYPTYDWAHCPGTTTAARLVQDYSNSGRFTNGTSHTIGVSNGKYGACAYAMDKKGTQVKKGYFFFDDEIVALGSGITSSESVEIHTTLNQAKADNVLVDGDVISQDTTKTIKNSKWIYNNKVGYVFPDETTVTVSNAYQKDNPSLWAEEKKASTPRTFKAYINHGIKPSNQSYSYIILPNKTSKKVSEYADNNPITIVANNESVQAVRNENLKQTQINFYKAGTLEYKTGYKVTVDQPCSLIIDESENQRKITLATSESQSNTTIQVKLDYGQTTTKTDFITPSAPYTGSSMTLNEDDSNLYNASSSLSPHDVKSAFDNDMSTYWQSKSNDEEWISFYAGNSYISELNIKWGDHYASDFDIYTSKDGKTYTYLKSVTQNVNNYTVSIGGIYPYIKIVMKKTKGSYYQIKEISCKSQDALTYKKPVEVSSQYNDELKKENAVDGNTNTRWGSKRDSNDNWIIVDLQKNCSIKALNILWEAACSDEYSIEISLDKKNWTTIKDKLKSNQSLYDQY
;
A
#
# COMPACT_ATOMS: atom_id res chain seq x y z
N LEU A 1 -4.09 -11.50 20.96
CA LEU A 1 -3.92 -10.55 22.07
C LEU A 1 -3.00 -9.42 21.63
N HIS A 2 -3.55 -8.23 21.50
CA HIS A 2 -2.75 -7.03 21.22
C HIS A 2 -1.94 -6.66 22.44
N THR A 3 -0.64 -6.59 22.28
CA THR A 3 0.31 -6.38 23.37
C THR A 3 0.71 -4.93 23.56
N SER A 4 0.25 -4.03 22.70
CA SER A 4 0.44 -2.59 22.91
C SER A 4 -0.76 -2.03 23.69
N LEU A 5 -0.50 -1.52 24.85
CA LEU A 5 -1.50 -0.98 25.75
C LEU A 5 -2.19 0.27 25.25
N LYS A 6 -1.52 1.03 24.41
CA LYS A 6 -2.08 2.21 23.78
C LYS A 6 -2.94 1.87 22.57
N SER A 7 -2.92 0.62 22.12
CA SER A 7 -3.56 0.20 20.89
C SER A 7 -4.53 -0.96 21.06
N LEU A 8 -5.05 -1.17 22.28
CA LEU A 8 -6.19 -2.05 22.43
C LEU A 8 -7.32 -1.58 21.54
N PRO A 9 -7.92 -2.49 20.75
CA PRO A 9 -9.06 -2.13 19.96
C PRO A 9 -10.13 -1.55 20.90
N VAL A 10 -10.58 -0.37 20.57
CA VAL A 10 -11.73 0.19 21.23
C VAL A 10 -12.90 -0.67 20.79
N ASP A 11 -13.38 -1.49 21.70
CA ASP A 11 -14.60 -2.22 21.49
C ASP A 11 -15.76 -1.24 21.68
N TYR A 12 -16.49 -0.95 20.61
CA TYR A 12 -17.70 -0.13 20.67
C TYR A 12 -18.90 -0.90 21.24
N GLY A 13 -18.69 -2.16 21.63
CA GLY A 13 -19.71 -2.99 22.22
C GLY A 13 -19.99 -2.65 23.70
N TYR A 14 -20.88 -3.43 24.27
CA TYR A 14 -21.31 -3.28 25.65
C TYR A 14 -20.19 -3.40 26.68
N SER A 15 -19.18 -4.22 26.40
CA SER A 15 -18.02 -4.43 27.28
C SER A 15 -17.23 -3.15 27.53
N ASN A 16 -17.23 -2.19 26.63
CA ASN A 16 -16.59 -0.89 26.83
C ASN A 16 -17.25 -0.02 27.90
N LYS A 17 -18.50 -0.25 28.20
CA LYS A 17 -19.18 0.46 29.28
C LYS A 17 -18.51 0.23 30.65
N TYR A 18 -17.88 -0.93 30.81
CA TYR A 18 -17.22 -1.36 32.05
C TYR A 18 -15.69 -1.35 31.97
N SER A 19 -15.11 -1.07 30.82
CA SER A 19 -13.67 -0.87 30.72
C SER A 19 -13.29 0.48 31.35
N VAL A 20 -13.48 0.56 32.63
CA VAL A 20 -12.96 1.65 33.45
C VAL A 20 -11.44 1.49 33.50
N GLY A 21 -10.80 1.91 32.48
CA GLY A 21 -9.37 1.91 32.39
C GLY A 21 -8.79 0.55 31.98
N TYR A 22 -7.97 0.62 31.00
CA TYR A 22 -7.14 -0.39 30.45
C TYR A 22 -6.44 -1.32 31.46
N LYS A 23 -5.99 -0.78 32.63
CA LYS A 23 -5.33 -1.57 33.67
C LYS A 23 -6.17 -2.74 34.21
N ASN A 24 -7.48 -2.61 34.27
CA ASN A 24 -8.35 -3.68 34.81
C ASN A 24 -8.56 -4.80 33.79
N TYR A 25 -8.63 -4.49 32.49
CA TYR A 25 -8.83 -5.49 31.46
C TYR A 25 -7.57 -6.33 31.23
N ALA A 26 -6.41 -5.70 31.25
CA ALA A 26 -5.14 -6.39 31.12
C ALA A 26 -4.85 -7.29 32.33
N ALA A 27 -5.25 -6.89 33.52
CA ALA A 27 -5.04 -7.68 34.73
C ALA A 27 -5.74 -9.05 34.69
N GLU A 28 -6.88 -9.16 34.00
CA GLU A 28 -7.62 -10.43 33.85
C GLU A 28 -6.83 -11.49 33.05
N TYR A 29 -5.86 -11.08 32.21
CA TYR A 29 -5.04 -11.99 31.42
C TYR A 29 -3.76 -12.43 32.12
N ILE A 30 -3.36 -11.83 33.23
CA ILE A 30 -2.09 -12.12 33.91
C ILE A 30 -2.06 -13.59 34.36
N GLU A 31 -3.05 -14.07 35.08
CA GLU A 31 -3.10 -15.44 35.57
C GLU A 31 -3.28 -16.49 34.43
N PRO A 32 -4.16 -16.27 33.43
CA PRO A 32 -4.18 -17.13 32.24
C PRO A 32 -2.82 -17.21 31.53
N LEU A 33 -2.13 -16.10 31.33
CA LEU A 33 -0.81 -16.08 30.66
C LEU A 33 0.23 -16.87 31.48
N LYS A 34 0.30 -16.71 32.79
CA LYS A 34 1.18 -17.50 33.67
C LYS A 34 0.93 -19.00 33.54
N ARG A 35 -0.32 -19.41 33.44
CA ARG A 35 -0.69 -20.82 33.22
C ARG A 35 -0.26 -21.30 31.85
N MET A 36 -0.43 -20.49 30.80
CA MET A 36 0.03 -20.80 29.43
C MET A 36 1.56 -20.95 29.38
N ILE A 37 2.31 -20.05 30.03
CA ILE A 37 3.77 -20.14 30.15
C ILE A 37 4.20 -21.46 30.82
N ALA A 38 3.45 -21.90 31.83
CA ALA A 38 3.75 -23.13 32.54
C ALA A 38 3.46 -24.40 31.72
N SER A 39 2.38 -24.38 30.91
CA SER A 39 1.87 -25.56 30.20
C SER A 39 2.37 -25.69 28.76
N ASP A 40 2.52 -24.59 28.04
CA ASP A 40 2.97 -24.56 26.64
C ASP A 40 4.40 -24.03 26.54
N LYS A 41 5.37 -24.96 26.59
CA LYS A 41 6.79 -24.61 26.54
C LYS A 41 7.23 -24.09 25.18
N THR A 42 6.52 -24.44 24.12
CA THR A 42 6.83 -24.02 22.75
C THR A 42 6.65 -22.53 22.56
N HIS A 43 5.58 -21.95 23.14
CA HIS A 43 5.24 -20.54 23.03
C HIS A 43 5.45 -19.76 24.35
N ALA A 44 6.10 -20.37 25.34
CA ALA A 44 6.29 -19.76 26.65
C ALA A 44 6.93 -18.37 26.60
N LYS A 45 7.90 -18.18 25.70
CA LYS A 45 8.53 -16.87 25.49
C LYS A 45 7.55 -15.82 24.99
N GLU A 46 6.71 -16.16 24.03
CA GLU A 46 5.69 -15.25 23.49
C GLU A 46 4.68 -14.83 24.56
N TYR A 47 4.23 -15.77 25.37
CA TYR A 47 3.33 -15.47 26.51
C TYR A 47 4.02 -14.61 27.56
N GLN A 48 5.33 -14.85 27.82
CA GLN A 48 6.09 -14.01 28.75
C GLN A 48 6.27 -12.59 28.22
N ASP A 49 6.51 -12.42 26.93
CA ASP A 49 6.62 -11.10 26.29
C ASP A 49 5.28 -10.33 26.43
N ILE A 50 4.15 -11.03 26.24
CA ILE A 50 2.82 -10.45 26.46
C ILE A 50 2.64 -10.05 27.93
N LEU A 51 3.00 -10.92 28.88
CA LEU A 51 2.90 -10.65 30.29
C LEU A 51 3.74 -9.44 30.71
N ASN A 52 4.99 -9.39 30.25
CA ASN A 52 5.89 -8.27 30.52
C ASN A 52 5.31 -6.93 29.99
N ASN A 53 4.67 -6.95 28.83
CA ASN A 53 4.03 -5.78 28.26
C ASN A 53 2.79 -5.34 29.07
N ILE A 54 2.08 -6.28 29.67
CA ILE A 54 0.95 -5.97 30.56
C ILE A 54 1.46 -5.35 31.88
N GLU A 55 2.51 -5.90 32.45
CA GLU A 55 3.07 -5.44 33.73
C GLU A 55 3.87 -4.12 33.56
N ASN A 56 4.58 -3.97 32.45
CA ASN A 56 5.40 -2.80 32.14
C ASN A 56 5.11 -2.26 30.73
N PRO A 57 4.03 -1.53 30.54
CA PRO A 57 3.60 -1.06 29.23
C PRO A 57 4.60 -0.06 28.63
N GLN A 58 5.28 -0.50 27.58
CA GLN A 58 6.12 0.36 26.76
C GLN A 58 5.51 0.48 25.36
N ILE A 59 5.44 1.69 24.82
CA ILE A 59 4.88 1.95 23.48
C ILE A 59 5.65 1.16 22.40
N THR A 60 6.93 0.94 22.64
CA THR A 60 7.87 0.34 21.68
C THR A 60 7.81 -1.19 21.60
N ASN A 61 7.05 -1.85 22.47
CA ASN A 61 7.03 -3.31 22.58
C ASN A 61 5.83 -3.95 21.86
N GLY A 62 5.05 -3.17 21.09
CA GLY A 62 3.96 -3.70 20.28
C GLY A 62 4.49 -4.54 19.11
N LYS A 63 3.83 -5.66 18.81
CA LYS A 63 4.11 -6.41 17.58
C LYS A 63 3.65 -5.57 16.39
N ASN A 64 4.60 -5.05 15.60
CA ASN A 64 4.28 -4.48 14.30
C ASN A 64 3.68 -5.55 13.41
N GLY A 65 2.63 -5.22 12.70
CA GLY A 65 2.02 -6.13 11.77
C GLY A 65 0.67 -5.67 11.27
N ASN A 66 0.19 -6.39 10.29
CA ASN A 66 -1.17 -6.29 9.80
C ASN A 66 -1.84 -7.65 9.94
N TYR A 67 -3.03 -7.69 10.50
CA TYR A 67 -3.75 -8.92 10.80
C TYR A 67 -5.20 -8.77 10.35
N TYR A 68 -5.73 -9.81 9.72
CA TYR A 68 -7.14 -9.89 9.41
C TYR A 68 -7.77 -11.14 10.04
N MET A 69 -8.77 -10.92 10.86
CA MET A 69 -9.51 -11.98 11.55
C MET A 69 -10.83 -12.20 10.80
N TRP A 70 -10.83 -13.07 9.80
CA TRP A 70 -11.92 -13.23 8.83
C TRP A 70 -13.25 -13.60 9.48
N ARG A 71 -13.25 -14.47 10.52
CA ARG A 71 -14.46 -14.89 11.23
C ARG A 71 -15.16 -13.77 12.00
N SER A 72 -14.45 -12.73 12.33
CA SER A 72 -14.99 -11.57 13.04
C SER A 72 -15.04 -10.30 12.20
N GLY A 73 -14.62 -10.37 10.93
CA GLY A 73 -14.58 -9.20 10.06
C GLY A 73 -13.75 -8.06 10.65
N TYR A 74 -12.58 -8.39 11.24
CA TYR A 74 -11.78 -7.45 12.00
C TYR A 74 -10.38 -7.34 11.42
N ALA A 75 -10.03 -6.16 10.93
CA ALA A 75 -8.68 -5.81 10.50
C ALA A 75 -7.96 -5.04 11.62
N SER A 76 -6.71 -5.39 11.88
CA SER A 76 -5.86 -4.73 12.86
C SER A 76 -4.51 -4.44 12.26
N HIS A 77 -4.14 -3.17 12.25
CA HIS A 77 -2.86 -2.69 11.72
C HIS A 77 -2.11 -1.98 12.83
N MET A 78 -0.96 -2.54 13.19
CA MET A 78 -0.19 -2.13 14.35
C MET A 78 1.21 -1.68 13.94
N ARG A 79 1.62 -0.54 14.46
CA ARG A 79 2.99 -0.04 14.40
C ARG A 79 3.48 0.27 15.82
N ASN A 80 4.75 0.54 15.99
CA ASN A 80 5.33 0.81 17.31
C ASN A 80 4.66 1.97 18.06
N ASP A 81 4.10 2.90 17.33
CA ASP A 81 3.64 4.19 17.82
C ASP A 81 2.17 4.49 17.53
N TYR A 82 1.47 3.58 16.83
CA TYR A 82 0.05 3.69 16.59
C TYR A 82 -0.63 2.34 16.29
N GLY A 83 -1.94 2.32 16.40
CA GLY A 83 -2.80 1.23 15.95
C GLY A 83 -4.02 1.73 15.20
N VAL A 84 -4.40 1.02 14.14
CA VAL A 84 -5.66 1.27 13.41
C VAL A 84 -6.42 -0.04 13.26
N ASN A 85 -7.68 -0.02 13.66
CA ASN A 85 -8.54 -1.19 13.59
C ASN A 85 -9.81 -0.87 12.80
N ILE A 86 -10.28 -1.85 12.02
CA ILE A 86 -11.54 -1.76 11.25
C ILE A 86 -12.43 -2.94 11.61
N LYS A 87 -13.64 -2.65 12.06
CA LYS A 87 -14.66 -3.68 12.36
C LYS A 87 -15.73 -3.68 11.28
N MET A 88 -15.96 -4.84 10.68
CA MET A 88 -16.90 -5.05 9.58
C MET A 88 -17.87 -6.18 9.92
N ASP A 89 -19.08 -6.11 9.40
CA ASP A 89 -20.07 -7.18 9.43
C ASP A 89 -20.38 -7.73 8.04
N SER A 90 -21.16 -8.79 7.99
CA SER A 90 -21.70 -9.35 6.76
C SER A 90 -23.05 -10.01 7.05
N ASN A 91 -23.65 -10.67 6.08
CA ASN A 91 -24.81 -11.54 6.33
C ASN A 91 -24.44 -12.80 7.14
N GLU A 92 -23.16 -13.10 7.30
CA GLU A 92 -22.63 -14.24 8.07
C GLU A 92 -21.98 -13.77 9.39
N ILE A 93 -21.43 -12.56 9.42
CA ILE A 93 -20.75 -11.96 10.57
C ILE A 93 -21.72 -11.00 11.27
N ILE A 94 -22.06 -11.30 12.53
CA ILE A 94 -22.98 -10.48 13.32
C ILE A 94 -22.44 -9.06 13.48
N GLY A 95 -23.29 -8.07 13.19
CA GLY A 95 -22.93 -6.66 13.18
C GLY A 95 -22.98 -5.95 14.53
N GLY A 96 -23.31 -6.61 15.60
CA GLY A 96 -23.41 -5.97 16.90
C GLY A 96 -23.79 -6.91 18.03
N GLU A 97 -23.78 -6.40 19.24
CA GLU A 97 -24.25 -7.10 20.44
C GLU A 97 -25.67 -6.69 20.77
N TRP A 98 -26.54 -7.67 21.06
CA TRP A 98 -27.86 -7.42 21.61
C TRP A 98 -27.93 -7.90 23.06
N ARG A 99 -28.43 -7.07 23.91
CA ARG A 99 -28.84 -7.50 25.25
C ARG A 99 -30.34 -7.34 25.44
N GLY A 100 -31.00 -8.49 25.66
CA GLY A 100 -32.37 -8.53 26.08
C GLY A 100 -32.54 -7.84 27.44
N SER A 101 -33.70 -7.19 27.60
CA SER A 101 -34.28 -6.66 28.86
C SER A 101 -33.28 -6.14 29.91
N TRP A 102 -32.82 -4.94 29.74
CA TRP A 102 -32.40 -4.10 30.86
C TRP A 102 -33.55 -3.17 31.28
N PRO A 103 -33.60 -2.72 32.55
CA PRO A 103 -34.71 -1.92 33.03
C PRO A 103 -35.04 -0.67 32.24
N ASN A 104 -34.14 -0.21 31.39
CA ASN A 104 -34.27 1.00 30.59
C ASN A 104 -34.22 0.79 29.06
N GLY A 105 -34.40 -0.42 28.59
CA GLY A 105 -34.86 -0.76 27.22
C GLY A 105 -34.01 -0.41 26.00
N ASN A 106 -33.07 0.51 26.08
CA ASN A 106 -32.57 1.22 24.89
C ASN A 106 -31.16 0.83 24.40
N LYS A 107 -30.55 -0.17 24.98
CA LYS A 107 -29.12 -0.44 24.75
C LYS A 107 -28.78 -1.18 23.44
N GLY A 108 -29.72 -1.87 22.83
CA GLY A 108 -29.53 -2.48 21.49
C GLY A 108 -29.31 -1.49 20.36
N GLN A 109 -29.68 -0.22 20.57
CA GLN A 109 -29.56 0.84 19.58
C GLN A 109 -28.13 1.36 19.39
N LEU A 110 -27.34 1.33 20.46
CA LEU A 110 -25.97 1.86 20.47
C LEU A 110 -25.03 1.15 19.52
N ILE A 111 -25.33 -0.09 19.19
CA ILE A 111 -24.41 -0.97 18.48
C ILE A 111 -24.74 -1.16 17.01
N TYR A 112 -25.77 -0.46 16.49
CA TYR A 112 -26.23 -0.70 15.12
C TYR A 112 -25.15 -0.44 14.05
N TRP A 113 -24.42 0.66 14.16
CA TRP A 113 -23.39 1.05 13.19
C TRP A 113 -21.97 0.64 13.58
N THR A 114 -21.76 0.08 14.75
CA THR A 114 -20.43 -0.20 15.30
C THR A 114 -19.62 -1.27 14.56
N SER A 115 -20.24 -1.96 13.61
CA SER A 115 -19.56 -2.93 12.75
C SER A 115 -19.69 -2.61 11.25
N SER A 116 -20.10 -1.38 10.92
CA SER A 116 -20.30 -0.97 9.51
C SER A 116 -19.04 -0.33 8.92
N ALA A 117 -17.93 -1.07 8.95
CA ALA A 117 -16.57 -0.64 8.68
C ALA A 117 -16.13 0.50 9.61
N THR A 118 -16.46 0.36 10.90
CA THR A 118 -16.08 1.31 11.94
C THR A 118 -14.58 1.24 12.18
N SER A 119 -13.95 2.40 12.20
CA SER A 119 -12.51 2.55 12.41
C SER A 119 -12.17 3.10 13.78
N THR A 120 -11.06 2.65 14.35
CA THR A 120 -10.42 3.29 15.50
C THR A 120 -8.97 3.57 15.20
N ILE A 121 -8.50 4.75 15.60
CA ILE A 121 -7.12 5.21 15.40
C ILE A 121 -6.58 5.55 16.78
N THR A 122 -5.60 4.81 17.23
CA THR A 122 -5.04 4.93 18.58
C THR A 122 -3.58 5.33 18.53
N VAL A 123 -3.23 6.43 19.17
CA VAL A 123 -1.86 6.94 19.34
C VAL A 123 -1.52 7.03 20.83
N ASP A 124 -2.37 7.66 21.61
CA ASP A 124 -2.19 7.85 23.06
C ASP A 124 -3.01 6.88 23.91
N GLY A 125 -4.11 6.35 23.37
CA GLY A 125 -4.97 5.36 24.02
C GLY A 125 -6.17 5.94 24.77
N ASP A 126 -6.35 7.25 24.79
CA ASP A 126 -7.48 7.93 25.43
C ASP A 126 -8.40 8.67 24.44
N GLU A 127 -8.21 8.44 23.14
CA GLU A 127 -8.89 9.17 22.06
C GLU A 127 -10.42 9.04 22.13
N TYR A 128 -10.92 7.91 22.57
CA TYR A 128 -12.35 7.58 22.50
C TYR A 128 -13.03 7.45 23.87
N THR A 129 -12.37 6.86 24.86
CA THR A 129 -12.99 6.46 26.12
C THR A 129 -13.61 7.61 26.90
N THR A 130 -13.00 8.79 26.81
CA THR A 130 -13.45 9.99 27.51
C THR A 130 -14.63 10.69 26.85
N VAL A 131 -14.89 10.44 25.56
CA VAL A 131 -15.99 11.10 24.81
C VAL A 131 -17.25 10.24 24.70
N TYR A 132 -17.20 8.96 25.04
CA TYR A 132 -18.36 8.07 24.95
C TYR A 132 -19.63 8.55 25.67
N PRO A 133 -19.60 9.19 26.84
CA PRO A 133 -20.82 9.65 27.49
C PRO A 133 -21.65 10.64 26.65
N THR A 134 -21.00 11.37 25.75
CA THR A 134 -21.65 12.36 24.86
C THR A 134 -21.54 11.99 23.39
N TYR A 135 -21.26 10.72 23.10
CA TYR A 135 -20.96 10.27 21.74
C TYR A 135 -22.17 10.36 20.80
N ASP A 136 -21.94 10.89 19.62
CA ASP A 136 -22.94 10.92 18.55
C ASP A 136 -22.90 9.60 17.76
N TRP A 137 -23.75 8.66 18.12
CA TRP A 137 -23.80 7.33 17.56
C TRP A 137 -24.30 7.25 16.10
N ALA A 138 -24.76 8.36 15.54
CA ALA A 138 -24.99 8.47 14.11
C ALA A 138 -23.69 8.71 13.30
N HIS A 139 -22.61 9.05 14.02
CA HIS A 139 -21.31 9.39 13.42
C HIS A 139 -20.18 8.52 13.99
N CYS A 140 -20.34 7.20 13.97
CA CYS A 140 -19.25 6.28 14.32
C CYS A 140 -18.10 6.47 13.31
N PRO A 141 -16.84 6.57 13.77
CA PRO A 141 -15.69 6.75 12.88
C PRO A 141 -15.62 5.71 11.79
N GLY A 142 -15.28 6.12 10.61
CA GLY A 142 -15.16 5.26 9.42
C GLY A 142 -16.49 4.89 8.77
N THR A 143 -17.65 5.13 9.38
CA THR A 143 -18.93 4.70 8.81
C THR A 143 -19.47 5.65 7.73
N THR A 144 -20.30 5.11 6.83
CA THR A 144 -21.09 5.89 5.86
C THR A 144 -22.55 5.59 6.12
N THR A 145 -23.27 6.53 6.77
CA THR A 145 -24.59 6.26 7.37
C THR A 145 -25.50 7.48 7.29
N ALA A 146 -26.80 7.25 7.47
CA ALA A 146 -27.76 8.33 7.66
C ALA A 146 -27.39 9.17 8.89
N ALA A 147 -27.44 10.49 8.77
CA ALA A 147 -27.14 11.46 9.84
C ALA A 147 -28.26 11.49 10.89
N ARG A 148 -28.69 10.34 11.33
CA ARG A 148 -29.70 10.16 12.37
C ARG A 148 -29.42 8.92 13.21
N LEU A 149 -29.78 8.96 14.46
CA LEU A 149 -29.76 7.78 15.30
C LEU A 149 -30.74 6.73 14.75
N VAL A 150 -30.25 5.52 14.52
CA VAL A 150 -31.12 4.41 14.13
C VAL A 150 -31.68 3.77 15.38
N GLN A 151 -33.00 3.83 15.52
CA GLN A 151 -33.76 3.14 16.56
C GLN A 151 -34.31 1.83 15.99
N ASP A 152 -33.62 0.74 16.23
CA ASP A 152 -34.09 -0.58 15.82
C ASP A 152 -34.28 -1.46 17.06
N TYR A 153 -35.53 -1.63 17.44
CA TYR A 153 -35.94 -2.48 18.58
C TYR A 153 -36.33 -3.89 18.14
N SER A 154 -36.10 -4.25 16.87
CA SER A 154 -36.43 -5.58 16.41
C SER A 154 -35.60 -6.60 17.18
N ASN A 155 -36.26 -7.59 17.74
CA ASN A 155 -35.67 -8.66 18.54
C ASN A 155 -34.76 -9.61 17.76
N SER A 156 -34.38 -9.28 16.55
CA SER A 156 -33.62 -10.21 15.72
C SER A 156 -32.16 -10.36 16.17
N GLY A 157 -31.64 -9.47 17.02
CA GLY A 157 -30.28 -9.55 17.60
C GLY A 157 -29.14 -9.61 16.60
N ARG A 158 -29.47 -9.60 15.32
CA ARG A 158 -28.54 -9.75 14.22
C ARG A 158 -28.62 -8.53 13.33
N PHE A 159 -27.86 -7.50 13.65
CA PHE A 159 -27.71 -6.33 12.79
C PHE A 159 -26.86 -6.72 11.57
N THR A 160 -27.35 -7.67 10.77
CA THR A 160 -26.62 -8.18 9.65
C THR A 160 -26.68 -7.24 8.47
N ASN A 161 -25.63 -7.28 7.71
CA ASN A 161 -25.51 -6.66 6.40
C ASN A 161 -26.26 -7.47 5.33
N GLY A 162 -26.74 -6.86 4.27
CA GLY A 162 -27.38 -7.53 3.13
C GLY A 162 -26.41 -8.27 2.20
N THR A 163 -25.11 -8.22 2.48
CA THR A 163 -24.06 -8.78 1.61
C THR A 163 -23.06 -9.62 2.41
N SER A 164 -22.50 -10.65 1.76
CA SER A 164 -21.41 -11.48 2.30
C SER A 164 -20.01 -10.89 2.05
N HIS A 165 -19.89 -9.77 1.31
CA HIS A 165 -18.60 -9.27 0.87
C HIS A 165 -17.89 -8.49 1.98
N THR A 166 -17.18 -9.23 2.82
CA THR A 166 -16.27 -8.74 3.86
C THR A 166 -15.00 -9.55 3.75
N ILE A 167 -13.95 -8.95 3.20
CA ILE A 167 -12.69 -9.61 2.86
C ILE A 167 -11.54 -8.79 3.44
N GLY A 168 -10.47 -9.46 3.84
CA GLY A 168 -9.22 -8.81 4.19
C GLY A 168 -8.03 -9.66 3.80
N VAL A 169 -7.04 -9.03 3.17
CA VAL A 169 -5.78 -9.62 2.79
C VAL A 169 -4.66 -9.03 3.63
N SER A 170 -3.74 -9.88 4.06
CA SER A 170 -2.55 -9.47 4.82
C SER A 170 -1.35 -10.32 4.44
N ASN A 171 -0.20 -9.68 4.24
CA ASN A 171 1.09 -10.37 4.11
C ASN A 171 1.87 -10.40 5.44
N GLY A 172 1.21 -10.07 6.56
CA GLY A 172 1.80 -9.98 7.88
C GLY A 172 2.33 -8.57 8.24
N LYS A 173 2.72 -7.77 7.26
CA LYS A 173 3.21 -6.39 7.46
C LYS A 173 2.24 -5.35 6.94
N TYR A 174 1.71 -5.54 5.75
CA TYR A 174 0.77 -4.68 5.04
C TYR A 174 -0.52 -5.44 4.77
N GLY A 175 -1.58 -4.74 4.45
CA GLY A 175 -2.85 -5.37 4.15
C GLY A 175 -3.88 -4.44 3.56
N ALA A 176 -4.97 -5.02 3.11
CA ALA A 176 -6.17 -4.29 2.71
C ALA A 176 -7.41 -5.00 3.21
N CYS A 177 -8.49 -4.26 3.41
CA CYS A 177 -9.80 -4.87 3.62
C CYS A 177 -10.88 -4.20 2.77
N ALA A 178 -11.84 -5.01 2.37
CA ALA A 178 -12.98 -4.65 1.55
C ALA A 178 -14.29 -4.93 2.29
N TYR A 179 -15.21 -4.00 2.22
CA TYR A 179 -16.52 -4.08 2.83
C TYR A 179 -17.59 -3.59 1.86
N ALA A 180 -18.56 -4.42 1.58
CA ALA A 180 -19.77 -4.00 0.89
C ALA A 180 -20.91 -3.88 1.90
N MET A 181 -21.51 -2.70 2.00
CA MET A 181 -22.66 -2.46 2.87
C MET A 181 -23.95 -2.39 2.06
N ASP A 182 -24.99 -3.05 2.58
CA ASP A 182 -26.37 -2.87 2.18
C ASP A 182 -27.24 -2.91 3.46
N LYS A 183 -27.41 -1.75 4.07
CA LYS A 183 -28.08 -1.61 5.37
C LYS A 183 -29.00 -0.39 5.39
N LYS A 184 -30.24 -0.61 5.85
CA LYS A 184 -31.22 0.49 6.04
C LYS A 184 -31.32 1.43 4.83
N GLY A 185 -31.41 0.84 3.63
CA GLY A 185 -31.58 1.60 2.38
C GLY A 185 -30.35 2.39 1.94
N THR A 186 -29.19 2.13 2.54
CA THR A 186 -27.90 2.72 2.14
C THR A 186 -26.93 1.65 1.69
N GLN A 187 -26.35 1.84 0.52
CA GLN A 187 -25.33 0.98 -0.08
C GLN A 187 -24.02 1.74 -0.25
N VAL A 188 -22.88 1.06 -0.01
CA VAL A 188 -21.53 1.58 -0.24
C VAL A 188 -20.52 0.44 -0.35
N LYS A 189 -19.50 0.62 -1.19
CA LYS A 189 -18.25 -0.17 -1.21
C LYS A 189 -17.18 0.60 -0.47
N LYS A 190 -16.52 -0.02 0.51
CA LYS A 190 -15.48 0.63 1.32
C LYS A 190 -14.21 -0.22 1.33
N GLY A 191 -13.08 0.43 1.06
CA GLY A 191 -11.77 -0.18 1.12
C GLY A 191 -10.85 0.58 2.08
N TYR A 192 -10.06 -0.17 2.85
CA TYR A 192 -8.96 0.37 3.63
C TYR A 192 -7.67 -0.33 3.21
N PHE A 193 -6.62 0.46 3.02
CA PHE A 193 -5.32 0.02 2.51
C PHE A 193 -4.23 0.49 3.47
N PHE A 194 -3.47 -0.45 4.03
CA PHE A 194 -2.59 -0.24 5.17
C PHE A 194 -1.12 -0.31 4.75
N PHE A 195 -0.38 0.77 4.99
CA PHE A 195 1.06 0.90 4.73
C PHE A 195 1.82 1.26 6.02
N ASP A 196 3.08 1.71 5.92
CA ASP A 196 3.88 2.00 7.13
C ASP A 196 3.47 3.29 7.84
N ASP A 197 3.22 4.35 7.10
CA ASP A 197 2.95 5.69 7.62
C ASP A 197 1.51 6.16 7.41
N GLU A 198 0.80 5.49 6.50
CA GLU A 198 -0.53 5.92 6.07
C GLU A 198 -1.51 4.76 5.93
N ILE A 199 -2.78 5.08 6.12
CA ILE A 199 -3.92 4.22 5.80
C ILE A 199 -4.82 4.97 4.83
N VAL A 200 -5.06 4.39 3.65
CA VAL A 200 -5.94 4.99 2.65
C VAL A 200 -7.35 4.44 2.82
N ALA A 201 -8.33 5.31 2.90
CA ALA A 201 -9.74 4.97 3.00
C ALA A 201 -10.48 5.41 1.73
N LEU A 202 -11.09 4.47 1.04
CA LEU A 202 -11.89 4.70 -0.16
C LEU A 202 -13.35 4.30 0.06
N GLY A 203 -14.24 5.06 -0.57
CA GLY A 203 -15.65 4.73 -0.67
C GLY A 203 -16.20 5.00 -2.05
N SER A 204 -17.05 4.11 -2.55
CA SER A 204 -17.68 4.26 -3.88
C SER A 204 -19.07 3.65 -3.90
N GLY A 205 -19.86 3.99 -4.93
CA GLY A 205 -21.22 3.51 -5.07
C GLY A 205 -22.15 3.92 -3.94
N ILE A 206 -21.89 5.08 -3.29
CA ILE A 206 -22.74 5.56 -2.20
C ILE A 206 -24.09 5.95 -2.76
N THR A 207 -25.08 5.12 -2.43
CA THR A 207 -26.46 5.29 -2.88
C THR A 207 -27.39 5.08 -1.69
N SER A 208 -28.39 5.94 -1.52
CA SER A 208 -29.34 5.81 -0.42
C SER A 208 -30.74 6.22 -0.79
N SER A 209 -31.72 5.55 -0.20
CA SER A 209 -33.14 5.94 -0.26
C SER A 209 -33.60 6.78 0.96
N GLU A 210 -32.71 7.00 1.93
CA GLU A 210 -33.00 7.75 3.15
C GLU A 210 -33.38 9.20 2.86
N SER A 211 -34.30 9.75 3.65
CA SER A 211 -34.78 11.14 3.52
C SER A 211 -33.95 12.16 4.30
N VAL A 212 -32.85 11.73 4.89
CA VAL A 212 -31.89 12.55 5.61
C VAL A 212 -30.52 12.46 4.92
N GLU A 213 -29.64 13.38 5.28
CA GLU A 213 -28.28 13.39 4.73
C GLU A 213 -27.51 12.11 5.05
N ILE A 214 -26.67 11.68 4.14
CA ILE A 214 -25.73 10.56 4.31
C ILE A 214 -24.34 11.14 4.55
N HIS A 215 -23.76 10.77 5.67
CA HIS A 215 -22.43 11.23 6.08
C HIS A 215 -21.42 10.10 6.09
N THR A 216 -20.23 10.34 5.55
CA THR A 216 -19.04 9.52 5.87
C THR A 216 -18.26 10.19 6.98
N THR A 217 -18.25 9.58 8.14
CA THR A 217 -17.52 10.08 9.30
C THR A 217 -16.06 9.66 9.24
N LEU A 218 -15.14 10.63 9.20
CA LEU A 218 -13.71 10.35 9.21
C LEU A 218 -13.25 9.92 10.59
N ASN A 219 -13.63 10.71 11.61
CA ASN A 219 -13.38 10.38 13.00
C ASN A 219 -14.31 11.16 13.94
N GLN A 220 -14.46 10.62 15.16
CA GLN A 220 -15.07 11.28 16.29
C GLN A 220 -14.30 10.88 17.55
N ALA A 221 -13.51 11.80 18.10
CA ALA A 221 -12.54 11.53 19.16
C ALA A 221 -12.35 12.77 20.06
N LYS A 222 -11.61 12.62 21.14
CA LYS A 222 -11.18 13.74 21.98
C LYS A 222 -10.51 14.83 21.13
N ALA A 223 -10.94 16.06 21.29
CA ALA A 223 -10.39 17.19 20.56
C ALA A 223 -9.11 17.70 21.22
N ASP A 224 -8.06 17.85 20.41
CA ASP A 224 -6.82 18.51 20.78
C ASP A 224 -6.13 19.09 19.53
N ASN A 225 -5.88 20.41 19.52
CA ASN A 225 -5.25 21.11 18.42
C ASN A 225 -5.89 20.84 17.05
N VAL A 226 -7.20 21.15 16.93
CA VAL A 226 -7.96 20.91 15.69
C VAL A 226 -7.59 21.95 14.63
N LEU A 227 -7.06 21.48 13.48
CA LEU A 227 -6.66 22.33 12.35
C LEU A 227 -7.32 21.87 11.05
N VAL A 228 -7.54 22.82 10.15
CA VAL A 228 -7.91 22.57 8.75
C VAL A 228 -7.02 23.46 7.87
N ASP A 229 -6.21 22.84 7.00
CA ASP A 229 -5.27 23.51 6.09
C ASP A 229 -4.33 24.54 6.81
N GLY A 230 -4.04 24.29 8.10
CA GLY A 230 -3.23 25.15 8.96
C GLY A 230 -4.02 26.12 9.84
N ASP A 231 -5.29 26.36 9.53
CA ASP A 231 -6.15 27.24 10.30
C ASP A 231 -6.74 26.52 11.53
N VAL A 232 -6.70 27.16 12.68
CA VAL A 232 -7.25 26.64 13.93
C VAL A 232 -8.79 26.66 13.89
N ILE A 233 -9.41 25.53 14.15
CA ILE A 233 -10.84 25.46 14.43
C ILE A 233 -11.08 25.83 15.90
N SER A 234 -11.63 27.00 16.11
CA SER A 234 -11.90 27.54 17.44
C SER A 234 -12.77 26.59 18.24
N GLN A 235 -12.62 26.64 19.57
CA GLN A 235 -13.46 25.90 20.48
C GLN A 235 -14.94 26.26 20.31
N ASP A 236 -15.82 25.30 20.54
CA ASP A 236 -17.27 25.39 20.45
C ASP A 236 -17.78 25.82 19.04
N THR A 237 -17.01 25.42 18.02
CA THR A 237 -17.28 25.74 16.63
C THR A 237 -17.49 24.49 15.80
N THR A 238 -18.42 24.58 14.85
CA THR A 238 -18.58 23.62 13.74
C THR A 238 -18.57 24.40 12.43
N LYS A 239 -17.72 24.00 11.50
CA LYS A 239 -17.56 24.65 10.21
C LYS A 239 -17.56 23.64 9.07
N THR A 240 -18.21 24.01 7.96
CA THR A 240 -18.06 23.31 6.69
C THR A 240 -17.06 24.08 5.83
N ILE A 241 -15.97 23.43 5.48
CA ILE A 241 -14.85 23.98 4.70
C ILE A 241 -14.86 23.31 3.33
N LYS A 242 -14.83 24.12 2.27
CA LYS A 242 -14.73 23.66 0.89
C LYS A 242 -13.28 23.57 0.47
N ASN A 243 -12.98 22.63 -0.41
CA ASN A 243 -11.67 22.48 -1.03
C ASN A 243 -10.54 22.32 0.00
N SER A 244 -10.83 21.60 1.10
CA SER A 244 -9.81 21.28 2.10
C SER A 244 -8.85 20.22 1.56
N LYS A 245 -7.55 20.41 1.82
CA LYS A 245 -6.49 19.47 1.48
C LYS A 245 -6.15 18.54 2.64
N TRP A 246 -6.28 19.04 3.89
CA TRP A 246 -6.02 18.22 5.06
C TRP A 246 -6.68 18.75 6.33
N ILE A 247 -6.93 17.87 7.27
CA ILE A 247 -7.36 18.21 8.62
C ILE A 247 -6.48 17.49 9.64
N TYR A 248 -6.43 17.99 10.86
CA TYR A 248 -5.59 17.47 11.92
C TYR A 248 -6.30 17.54 13.27
N ASN A 249 -6.14 16.50 14.06
CA ASN A 249 -6.56 16.44 15.46
C ASN A 249 -5.68 15.46 16.23
N ASN A 250 -5.15 15.89 17.34
CA ASN A 250 -4.47 15.03 18.33
C ASN A 250 -3.49 14.01 17.69
N LYS A 251 -2.45 14.49 17.01
CA LYS A 251 -1.43 13.67 16.32
C LYS A 251 -1.93 12.84 15.14
N VAL A 252 -3.17 13.01 14.71
CA VAL A 252 -3.72 12.31 13.55
C VAL A 252 -4.08 13.32 12.46
N GLY A 253 -3.47 13.14 11.29
CA GLY A 253 -3.80 13.87 10.07
C GLY A 253 -4.76 13.11 9.18
N TYR A 254 -5.56 13.83 8.42
CA TYR A 254 -6.41 13.32 7.35
C TYR A 254 -6.14 14.15 6.11
N VAL A 255 -5.59 13.54 5.08
CA VAL A 255 -5.23 14.20 3.82
C VAL A 255 -6.22 13.80 2.74
N PHE A 256 -6.65 14.75 1.94
CA PHE A 256 -7.56 14.54 0.82
C PHE A 256 -6.77 14.58 -0.48
N PRO A 257 -6.62 13.46 -1.20
CA PRO A 257 -5.96 13.44 -2.51
C PRO A 257 -6.62 14.37 -3.53
N ASP A 258 -7.96 14.47 -3.47
CA ASP A 258 -8.75 15.43 -4.18
C ASP A 258 -9.35 16.42 -3.18
N GLU A 259 -9.31 17.72 -3.48
CA GLU A 259 -9.88 18.76 -2.64
C GLU A 259 -11.32 18.44 -2.25
N THR A 260 -11.59 18.35 -0.95
CA THR A 260 -12.84 17.82 -0.42
C THR A 260 -13.59 18.85 0.42
N THR A 261 -14.92 18.86 0.32
CA THR A 261 -15.74 19.59 1.27
C THR A 261 -15.94 18.75 2.52
N VAL A 262 -15.47 19.25 3.66
CA VAL A 262 -15.55 18.55 4.95
C VAL A 262 -16.18 19.42 6.02
N THR A 263 -16.99 18.82 6.89
CA THR A 263 -17.50 19.48 8.08
C THR A 263 -16.68 19.04 9.28
N VAL A 264 -16.13 20.00 10.02
CA VAL A 264 -15.28 19.79 11.20
C VAL A 264 -15.87 20.48 12.41
N SER A 265 -15.98 19.77 13.50
CA SER A 265 -16.47 20.26 14.80
C SER A 265 -15.39 20.10 15.87
N ASN A 266 -15.23 21.13 16.71
CA ASN A 266 -14.41 21.17 17.92
C ASN A 266 -15.29 21.71 19.06
N ALA A 267 -16.21 20.87 19.55
CA ALA A 267 -17.25 21.35 20.46
C ALA A 267 -17.63 20.30 21.50
N TYR A 268 -18.24 20.76 22.59
CA TYR A 268 -18.92 19.87 23.51
C TYR A 268 -20.15 19.25 22.84
N GLN A 269 -20.29 17.95 22.97
CA GLN A 269 -21.51 17.26 22.56
C GLN A 269 -22.49 17.17 23.74
N LYS A 270 -23.76 17.13 23.42
CA LYS A 270 -24.80 17.00 24.43
C LYS A 270 -24.80 15.58 24.98
N ASP A 271 -24.94 15.46 26.30
CA ASP A 271 -25.19 14.19 26.94
C ASP A 271 -26.45 13.53 26.39
N ASN A 272 -26.42 12.22 26.18
CA ASN A 272 -27.56 11.43 25.77
C ASN A 272 -27.88 10.39 26.84
N PRO A 273 -28.58 10.80 27.93
CA PRO A 273 -28.82 9.95 29.10
C PRO A 273 -29.67 8.72 28.81
N SER A 274 -30.42 8.71 27.69
CA SER A 274 -31.20 7.53 27.29
C SER A 274 -30.32 6.37 26.83
N LEU A 275 -29.10 6.66 26.44
CA LEU A 275 -28.14 5.69 25.92
C LEU A 275 -27.13 5.21 26.98
N TRP A 276 -26.90 6.03 28.05
CA TRP A 276 -25.95 5.76 29.14
C TRP A 276 -26.62 5.94 30.51
N ALA A 277 -27.48 5.03 30.89
CA ALA A 277 -28.36 5.21 32.03
C ALA A 277 -27.71 5.30 33.44
N GLU A 278 -26.40 5.13 33.58
CA GLU A 278 -25.83 4.93 34.91
C GLU A 278 -24.74 5.85 35.39
N GLU A 279 -24.19 6.71 34.56
CA GLU A 279 -23.14 7.54 35.08
C GLU A 279 -23.19 8.98 34.65
N LYS A 280 -23.77 9.76 35.49
CA LYS A 280 -23.48 11.19 35.48
C LYS A 280 -22.04 11.38 35.77
N LYS A 281 -21.22 11.80 34.86
CA LYS A 281 -20.12 12.26 35.25
C LYS A 281 -19.28 13.11 34.77
N ALA A 282 -18.41 13.50 35.32
CA ALA A 282 -17.22 14.29 35.03
C ALA A 282 -17.24 15.01 33.67
N SER A 283 -16.86 16.26 33.60
CA SER A 283 -16.78 17.05 32.39
C SER A 283 -16.17 16.22 31.23
N THR A 284 -17.00 15.83 30.29
CA THR A 284 -16.50 15.23 29.06
C THR A 284 -15.65 16.28 28.31
N PRO A 285 -14.53 15.89 27.69
CA PRO A 285 -13.73 16.80 26.90
C PRO A 285 -14.51 17.25 25.64
N ARG A 286 -14.05 18.33 25.00
CA ARG A 286 -14.53 18.64 23.66
C ARG A 286 -14.26 17.49 22.72
N THR A 287 -15.17 17.29 21.79
CA THR A 287 -15.09 16.24 20.79
C THR A 287 -14.72 16.86 19.44
N PHE A 288 -13.68 16.33 18.86
CA PHE A 288 -13.40 16.46 17.43
C PHE A 288 -14.34 15.54 16.68
N LYS A 289 -15.08 16.06 15.70
CA LYS A 289 -15.88 15.26 14.78
C LYS A 289 -15.70 15.81 13.37
N ALA A 290 -15.34 14.94 12.42
CA ALA A 290 -15.17 15.31 11.03
C ALA A 290 -15.89 14.34 10.09
N TYR A 291 -16.62 14.87 9.12
CA TYR A 291 -17.36 14.06 8.15
C TYR A 291 -17.50 14.73 6.78
N ILE A 292 -17.67 13.89 5.76
CA ILE A 292 -18.04 14.28 4.40
C ILE A 292 -19.54 14.09 4.25
N ASN A 293 -20.25 15.11 3.80
CA ASN A 293 -21.69 15.08 3.55
C ASN A 293 -21.98 14.76 2.08
N HIS A 294 -22.67 13.65 1.82
CA HIS A 294 -23.06 13.19 0.49
C HIS A 294 -24.45 13.69 0.06
N GLY A 295 -25.12 14.47 0.92
CA GLY A 295 -26.48 14.96 0.68
C GLY A 295 -27.57 13.94 0.98
N ILE A 296 -28.80 14.31 0.63
CA ILE A 296 -30.01 13.48 0.79
C ILE A 296 -30.19 12.65 -0.47
N LYS A 297 -30.45 11.34 -0.29
CA LYS A 297 -30.64 10.38 -1.39
C LYS A 297 -29.48 10.42 -2.40
N PRO A 298 -28.22 10.32 -1.95
CA PRO A 298 -27.10 10.29 -2.88
C PRO A 298 -27.24 9.13 -3.86
N SER A 299 -26.69 9.31 -5.06
CA SER A 299 -26.63 8.29 -6.10
C SER A 299 -25.20 8.19 -6.60
N ASN A 300 -24.60 7.02 -6.44
CA ASN A 300 -23.25 6.68 -6.91
C ASN A 300 -22.15 7.69 -6.51
N GLN A 301 -22.21 8.23 -5.29
CA GLN A 301 -21.17 9.11 -4.76
C GLN A 301 -19.94 8.34 -4.31
N SER A 302 -18.83 9.05 -4.14
CA SER A 302 -17.56 8.47 -3.70
C SER A 302 -16.82 9.41 -2.75
N TYR A 303 -15.79 8.88 -2.07
CA TYR A 303 -14.83 9.65 -1.30
C TYR A 303 -13.45 8.97 -1.28
N SER A 304 -12.43 9.75 -0.99
CA SER A 304 -11.09 9.28 -0.69
C SER A 304 -10.47 10.14 0.41
N TYR A 305 -9.76 9.51 1.35
CA TYR A 305 -8.89 10.22 2.29
C TYR A 305 -7.78 9.31 2.79
N ILE A 306 -6.70 9.92 3.25
CA ILE A 306 -5.51 9.25 3.81
C ILE A 306 -5.40 9.62 5.28
N ILE A 307 -5.29 8.61 6.14
CA ILE A 307 -5.08 8.76 7.58
C ILE A 307 -3.59 8.69 7.85
N LEU A 308 -3.07 9.67 8.60
CA LEU A 308 -1.67 9.76 9.01
C LEU A 308 -1.59 9.75 10.54
N PRO A 309 -1.49 8.57 11.18
CA PRO A 309 -1.38 8.48 12.64
C PRO A 309 0.00 8.92 13.12
N ASN A 310 0.05 9.47 14.33
CA ASN A 310 1.25 9.90 15.03
C ASN A 310 2.16 10.84 14.20
N LYS A 311 1.56 11.82 13.54
CA LYS A 311 2.26 12.88 12.81
C LYS A 311 2.00 14.24 13.46
N THR A 312 2.94 15.16 13.32
CA THR A 312 2.71 16.57 13.64
C THR A 312 1.93 17.23 12.50
N SER A 313 1.21 18.32 12.78
CA SER A 313 0.47 19.06 11.75
C SER A 313 1.37 19.52 10.59
N LYS A 314 2.62 19.92 10.89
CA LYS A 314 3.63 20.25 9.87
C LYS A 314 3.90 19.07 8.93
N LYS A 315 4.06 17.85 9.47
CA LYS A 315 4.28 16.65 8.67
C LYS A 315 3.06 16.28 7.84
N VAL A 316 1.87 16.52 8.35
CA VAL A 316 0.62 16.32 7.59
C VAL A 316 0.54 17.28 6.40
N SER A 317 0.88 18.57 6.61
CA SER A 317 0.94 19.55 5.52
C SER A 317 1.98 19.16 4.46
N GLU A 318 3.21 18.79 4.87
CA GLU A 318 4.27 18.35 3.96
C GLU A 318 3.84 17.11 3.15
N TYR A 319 3.14 16.17 3.79
CA TYR A 319 2.61 14.97 3.13
C TYR A 319 1.49 15.30 2.14
N ALA A 320 0.61 16.24 2.46
CA ALA A 320 -0.47 16.65 1.56
C ALA A 320 0.07 17.20 0.22
N ASP A 321 1.23 17.85 0.25
CA ASP A 321 1.88 18.37 -0.96
C ASP A 321 2.67 17.29 -1.74
N ASN A 322 3.12 16.23 -1.08
CA ASN A 322 4.04 15.22 -1.66
C ASN A 322 3.73 13.81 -1.16
N ASN A 323 2.50 13.32 -1.37
CA ASN A 323 2.15 11.96 -0.96
C ASN A 323 2.60 10.90 -2.00
N PRO A 324 3.03 9.71 -1.55
CA PRO A 324 3.47 8.62 -2.43
C PRO A 324 2.31 7.75 -2.94
N ILE A 325 1.08 8.10 -2.60
CA ILE A 325 -0.09 7.27 -2.88
C ILE A 325 -0.71 7.66 -4.22
N THR A 326 -0.92 6.66 -5.06
CA THR A 326 -1.74 6.74 -6.26
C THR A 326 -3.04 5.96 -6.04
N ILE A 327 -4.18 6.62 -6.13
CA ILE A 327 -5.48 5.95 -6.19
C ILE A 327 -5.66 5.44 -7.61
N VAL A 328 -5.47 4.14 -7.81
CA VAL A 328 -5.53 3.50 -9.13
C VAL A 328 -6.97 3.34 -9.59
N ALA A 329 -7.87 3.00 -8.66
CA ALA A 329 -9.30 2.86 -8.93
C ALA A 329 -10.12 3.09 -7.65
N ASN A 330 -11.27 3.74 -7.79
CA ASN A 330 -12.27 3.88 -6.74
C ASN A 330 -13.68 3.83 -7.34
N ASN A 331 -14.20 2.63 -7.57
CA ASN A 331 -15.52 2.41 -8.14
C ASN A 331 -16.19 1.15 -7.56
N GLU A 332 -17.43 0.89 -7.93
CA GLU A 332 -18.23 -0.23 -7.41
C GLU A 332 -17.67 -1.62 -7.72
N SER A 333 -16.80 -1.73 -8.71
CA SER A 333 -16.23 -3.01 -9.16
C SER A 333 -14.90 -3.31 -8.52
N VAL A 334 -14.09 -2.27 -8.33
CA VAL A 334 -12.72 -2.38 -7.85
C VAL A 334 -12.28 -1.11 -7.15
N GLN A 335 -11.58 -1.27 -6.05
CA GLN A 335 -10.84 -0.20 -5.38
C GLN A 335 -9.37 -0.63 -5.30
N ALA A 336 -8.46 0.27 -5.66
CA ALA A 336 -7.04 -0.05 -5.69
C ALA A 336 -6.18 1.16 -5.38
N VAL A 337 -5.13 0.91 -4.62
CA VAL A 337 -4.17 1.90 -4.17
C VAL A 337 -2.76 1.38 -4.40
N ARG A 338 -1.90 2.22 -4.94
CA ARG A 338 -0.48 1.95 -5.08
C ARG A 338 0.33 2.92 -4.23
N ASN A 339 1.23 2.38 -3.43
CA ASN A 339 2.29 3.14 -2.78
C ASN A 339 3.55 3.04 -3.64
N GLU A 340 3.96 4.16 -4.22
CA GLU A 340 5.08 4.18 -5.18
C GLU A 340 6.43 3.94 -4.49
N ASN A 341 6.60 4.41 -3.25
CA ASN A 341 7.84 4.21 -2.50
C ASN A 341 8.05 2.73 -2.13
N LEU A 342 6.97 2.03 -1.80
CA LEU A 342 7.00 0.61 -1.46
C LEU A 342 6.91 -0.30 -2.69
N LYS A 343 6.64 0.26 -3.88
CA LYS A 343 6.36 -0.52 -5.11
C LYS A 343 5.27 -1.58 -4.88
N GLN A 344 4.27 -1.25 -4.08
CA GLN A 344 3.22 -2.17 -3.68
C GLN A 344 1.85 -1.65 -4.10
N THR A 345 1.04 -2.54 -4.71
CA THR A 345 -0.35 -2.27 -5.05
C THR A 345 -1.26 -3.15 -4.23
N GLN A 346 -2.24 -2.55 -3.59
CA GLN A 346 -3.29 -3.25 -2.84
C GLN A 346 -4.62 -3.05 -3.56
N ILE A 347 -5.39 -4.12 -3.77
CA ILE A 347 -6.56 -4.13 -4.64
C ILE A 347 -7.69 -4.91 -3.97
N ASN A 348 -8.89 -4.34 -3.99
CA ASN A 348 -10.13 -4.96 -3.57
C ASN A 348 -11.05 -5.13 -4.79
N PHE A 349 -11.20 -6.34 -5.30
CA PHE A 349 -12.17 -6.66 -6.34
C PHE A 349 -13.50 -7.08 -5.71
N TYR A 350 -14.54 -6.30 -5.95
CA TYR A 350 -15.91 -6.61 -5.52
C TYR A 350 -16.64 -7.56 -6.48
N LYS A 351 -16.11 -7.72 -7.68
CA LYS A 351 -16.53 -8.70 -8.70
C LYS A 351 -15.36 -9.08 -9.59
N ALA A 352 -15.50 -10.18 -10.34
CA ALA A 352 -14.55 -10.54 -11.38
C ALA A 352 -14.27 -9.36 -12.33
N GLY A 353 -13.03 -9.21 -12.78
CA GLY A 353 -12.67 -8.11 -13.67
C GLY A 353 -11.18 -7.94 -13.89
N THR A 354 -10.85 -6.92 -14.66
CA THR A 354 -9.47 -6.55 -15.01
C THR A 354 -9.19 -5.12 -14.54
N LEU A 355 -8.02 -4.90 -13.97
CA LEU A 355 -7.51 -3.60 -13.58
C LEU A 355 -6.11 -3.38 -14.17
N GLU A 356 -5.89 -2.26 -14.82
CA GLU A 356 -4.55 -1.77 -15.09
C GLU A 356 -4.04 -1.04 -13.83
N TYR A 357 -3.19 -1.72 -13.04
CA TYR A 357 -2.74 -1.21 -11.75
C TYR A 357 -1.47 -0.36 -11.83
N LYS A 358 -0.83 -0.37 -12.99
CA LYS A 358 0.34 0.41 -13.35
C LYS A 358 0.41 0.43 -14.88
N THR A 359 0.94 1.48 -15.49
CA THR A 359 1.02 1.63 -16.95
C THR A 359 1.62 0.39 -17.61
N GLY A 360 0.83 -0.28 -18.45
CA GLY A 360 1.22 -1.51 -19.14
C GLY A 360 1.14 -2.78 -18.30
N TYR A 361 0.65 -2.70 -17.05
CA TYR A 361 0.52 -3.84 -16.14
C TYR A 361 -0.93 -4.04 -15.74
N LYS A 362 -1.50 -5.19 -16.04
CA LYS A 362 -2.88 -5.52 -15.73
C LYS A 362 -2.97 -6.75 -14.85
N VAL A 363 -3.92 -6.73 -13.95
CA VAL A 363 -4.35 -7.89 -13.20
C VAL A 363 -5.79 -8.21 -13.53
N THR A 364 -6.08 -9.48 -13.81
CA THR A 364 -7.44 -10.00 -14.03
C THR A 364 -7.72 -11.08 -13.02
N VAL A 365 -8.90 -11.04 -12.42
CA VAL A 365 -9.40 -12.06 -11.50
C VAL A 365 -10.76 -12.57 -11.99
N ASP A 366 -11.01 -13.84 -11.79
CA ASP A 366 -12.27 -14.50 -12.19
C ASP A 366 -13.32 -14.54 -11.05
N GLN A 367 -12.93 -14.13 -9.83
CA GLN A 367 -13.79 -14.10 -8.65
C GLN A 367 -13.51 -12.83 -7.80
N PRO A 368 -14.48 -12.39 -6.95
CA PRO A 368 -14.22 -11.34 -5.97
C PRO A 368 -13.12 -11.77 -4.99
N CYS A 369 -12.15 -10.88 -4.77
CA CYS A 369 -11.03 -11.14 -3.86
C CYS A 369 -10.31 -9.84 -3.50
N SER A 370 -9.48 -9.88 -2.47
CA SER A 370 -8.51 -8.83 -2.15
C SER A 370 -7.08 -9.30 -2.43
N LEU A 371 -6.27 -8.43 -3.01
CA LEU A 371 -4.91 -8.74 -3.46
C LEU A 371 -3.90 -7.74 -2.91
N ILE A 372 -2.70 -8.23 -2.64
CA ILE A 372 -1.48 -7.42 -2.54
C ILE A 372 -0.54 -7.88 -3.65
N ILE A 373 -0.12 -6.97 -4.51
CA ILE A 373 0.94 -7.17 -5.48
C ILE A 373 2.16 -6.40 -4.98
N ASP A 374 3.17 -7.12 -4.54
CA ASP A 374 4.41 -6.59 -3.99
C ASP A 374 5.53 -6.77 -5.02
N GLU A 375 6.06 -5.63 -5.49
CA GLU A 375 7.15 -5.53 -6.47
C GLU A 375 8.42 -4.93 -5.84
N SER A 376 8.53 -4.93 -4.51
CA SER A 376 9.67 -4.36 -3.77
C SER A 376 10.95 -5.16 -3.93
N GLU A 377 10.82 -6.45 -4.17
CA GLU A 377 11.91 -7.39 -4.42
C GLU A 377 11.99 -7.76 -5.91
N ASN A 378 13.01 -8.50 -6.29
CA ASN A 378 13.17 -8.97 -7.68
C ASN A 378 12.07 -9.94 -8.12
N GLN A 379 11.46 -10.65 -7.17
CA GLN A 379 10.31 -11.51 -7.40
C GLN A 379 9.03 -10.79 -7.02
N ARG A 380 8.02 -10.83 -7.89
CA ARG A 380 6.70 -10.33 -7.57
C ARG A 380 5.98 -11.33 -6.68
N LYS A 381 5.50 -10.85 -5.52
CA LYS A 381 4.71 -11.65 -4.58
C LYS A 381 3.24 -11.24 -4.71
N ILE A 382 2.37 -12.23 -4.85
CA ILE A 382 0.93 -12.02 -4.83
C ILE A 382 0.39 -12.64 -3.56
N THR A 383 -0.23 -11.82 -2.72
CA THR A 383 -1.00 -12.29 -1.57
C THR A 383 -2.47 -12.09 -1.88
N LEU A 384 -3.28 -13.12 -1.70
CA LEU A 384 -4.71 -13.12 -2.02
C LEU A 384 -5.51 -13.62 -0.82
N ALA A 385 -6.69 -13.03 -0.63
CA ALA A 385 -7.71 -13.52 0.29
C ALA A 385 -9.10 -13.36 -0.32
N THR A 386 -10.03 -14.19 0.15
CA THR A 386 -11.43 -14.21 -0.27
C THR A 386 -12.37 -14.15 0.93
N SER A 387 -13.68 -14.06 0.67
CA SER A 387 -14.68 -14.19 1.74
C SER A 387 -14.74 -15.62 2.29
N GLU A 388 -15.28 -15.76 3.49
CA GLU A 388 -15.44 -17.07 4.14
C GLU A 388 -16.32 -18.04 3.34
N SER A 389 -17.23 -17.53 2.51
CA SER A 389 -18.10 -18.34 1.66
C SER A 389 -17.42 -19.07 0.50
N GLN A 390 -16.15 -18.74 0.19
CA GLN A 390 -15.39 -19.28 -0.95
C GLN A 390 -14.37 -20.36 -0.52
N SER A 391 -14.83 -21.41 0.17
CA SER A 391 -13.98 -22.53 0.59
C SER A 391 -13.67 -23.47 -0.56
N ASN A 392 -12.42 -23.98 -0.65
CA ASN A 392 -11.97 -24.92 -1.68
C ASN A 392 -12.33 -24.49 -3.12
N THR A 393 -12.28 -23.19 -3.37
CA THR A 393 -12.57 -22.61 -4.69
C THR A 393 -11.24 -22.20 -5.33
N THR A 394 -11.09 -22.44 -6.62
CA THR A 394 -9.95 -21.94 -7.38
C THR A 394 -10.23 -20.51 -7.82
N ILE A 395 -9.31 -19.59 -7.50
CA ILE A 395 -9.31 -18.22 -7.97
C ILE A 395 -8.18 -18.08 -8.97
N GLN A 396 -8.49 -17.78 -10.21
CA GLN A 396 -7.46 -17.51 -11.22
C GLN A 396 -7.07 -16.05 -11.22
N VAL A 397 -5.78 -15.79 -10.98
CA VAL A 397 -5.17 -14.47 -11.13
C VAL A 397 -4.30 -14.48 -12.38
N LYS A 398 -4.63 -13.62 -13.32
CA LYS A 398 -3.86 -13.39 -14.54
C LYS A 398 -3.16 -12.04 -14.43
N LEU A 399 -1.86 -12.01 -14.63
CA LEU A 399 -1.08 -10.79 -14.76
C LEU A 399 -0.62 -10.63 -16.20
N ASP A 400 -0.90 -9.47 -16.78
CA ASP A 400 -0.40 -9.05 -18.09
C ASP A 400 0.58 -7.90 -17.90
N TYR A 401 1.81 -8.05 -18.40
CA TYR A 401 2.84 -7.02 -18.39
C TYR A 401 3.63 -7.02 -19.71
N GLY A 402 3.44 -5.96 -20.48
CA GLY A 402 3.96 -5.90 -21.83
C GLY A 402 3.35 -6.99 -22.71
N GLN A 403 4.19 -7.88 -23.24
CA GLN A 403 3.74 -9.04 -24.03
C GLN A 403 3.70 -10.35 -23.23
N THR A 404 4.00 -10.30 -21.94
CA THR A 404 4.02 -11.46 -21.06
C THR A 404 2.71 -11.57 -20.31
N THR A 405 2.18 -12.78 -20.24
CA THR A 405 1.01 -13.12 -19.45
C THR A 405 1.38 -14.27 -18.52
N THR A 406 1.17 -14.10 -17.23
CA THR A 406 1.22 -15.20 -16.27
C THR A 406 -0.16 -15.49 -15.72
N LYS A 407 -0.41 -16.76 -15.40
CA LYS A 407 -1.63 -17.20 -14.75
C LYS A 407 -1.26 -17.99 -13.52
N THR A 408 -1.88 -17.66 -12.42
CA THR A 408 -1.67 -18.31 -11.13
C THR A 408 -3.01 -18.71 -10.55
N ASP A 409 -3.16 -19.97 -10.19
CA ASP A 409 -4.35 -20.51 -9.58
C ASP A 409 -4.17 -20.57 -8.07
N PHE A 410 -5.01 -19.86 -7.34
CA PHE A 410 -5.08 -19.89 -5.89
C PHE A 410 -6.21 -20.79 -5.46
N ILE A 411 -5.91 -21.86 -4.73
CA ILE A 411 -6.92 -22.72 -4.13
C ILE A 411 -7.21 -22.18 -2.74
N THR A 412 -8.43 -21.67 -2.53
CA THR A 412 -8.82 -21.12 -1.23
C THR A 412 -8.82 -22.19 -0.16
N PRO A 413 -8.36 -21.89 1.07
CA PRO A 413 -8.27 -22.89 2.13
C PRO A 413 -9.64 -23.48 2.49
N SER A 414 -9.62 -24.73 2.94
CA SER A 414 -10.80 -25.36 3.55
C SER A 414 -11.07 -24.80 4.95
N ALA A 415 -12.28 -25.04 5.45
CA ALA A 415 -12.58 -24.76 6.84
C ALA A 415 -11.57 -25.47 7.79
N PRO A 416 -11.10 -24.83 8.86
CA PRO A 416 -11.54 -23.56 9.42
C PRO A 416 -10.78 -22.31 8.93
N TYR A 417 -10.00 -22.39 7.86
CA TYR A 417 -9.06 -21.34 7.42
C TYR A 417 -9.51 -20.58 6.15
N THR A 418 -10.78 -20.68 5.78
CA THR A 418 -11.35 -20.22 4.50
C THR A 418 -11.01 -18.77 4.13
N GLY A 419 -11.05 -17.84 5.04
CA GLY A 419 -10.76 -16.42 4.80
C GLY A 419 -9.31 -16.01 5.06
N SER A 420 -8.39 -16.96 5.25
CA SER A 420 -6.99 -16.65 5.46
C SER A 420 -6.29 -16.22 4.17
N SER A 421 -5.27 -15.39 4.32
CA SER A 421 -4.45 -14.93 3.19
C SER A 421 -3.53 -16.05 2.71
N MET A 422 -3.39 -16.15 1.40
CA MET A 422 -2.47 -17.07 0.71
C MET A 422 -1.43 -16.23 -0.02
N THR A 423 -0.17 -16.56 0.13
CA THR A 423 0.91 -15.90 -0.60
C THR A 423 1.56 -16.89 -1.54
N LEU A 424 1.65 -16.53 -2.80
CA LEU A 424 2.42 -17.24 -3.80
C LEU A 424 3.45 -16.27 -4.38
N ASN A 425 4.65 -16.77 -4.55
CA ASN A 425 5.58 -16.13 -5.45
C ASN A 425 5.07 -16.40 -6.87
N GLU A 426 5.10 -15.41 -7.74
CA GLU A 426 4.76 -15.61 -9.13
C GLU A 426 5.62 -16.76 -9.67
N ASP A 427 5.05 -17.67 -10.45
CA ASP A 427 5.84 -18.74 -11.05
C ASP A 427 6.88 -18.13 -11.99
N ASP A 428 8.13 -18.22 -11.57
CA ASP A 428 9.28 -17.59 -12.22
C ASP A 428 9.67 -18.26 -13.54
N SER A 429 8.92 -19.27 -13.99
CA SER A 429 9.21 -19.97 -15.24
C SER A 429 9.31 -19.06 -16.48
N ASN A 430 8.71 -17.86 -16.41
CA ASN A 430 8.80 -16.85 -17.46
C ASN A 430 9.77 -15.70 -17.12
N LEU A 431 10.24 -15.63 -15.88
CA LEU A 431 11.17 -14.58 -15.44
C LEU A 431 12.62 -14.99 -15.66
N TYR A 432 12.91 -16.29 -15.61
CA TYR A 432 14.25 -16.85 -15.75
C TYR A 432 14.24 -17.95 -16.78
N ASN A 433 15.07 -17.82 -17.79
CA ASN A 433 15.21 -18.80 -18.87
C ASN A 433 16.68 -19.12 -19.11
N ALA A 434 16.95 -20.33 -19.54
CA ALA A 434 18.27 -20.75 -19.95
C ALA A 434 18.17 -21.64 -21.19
N SER A 435 19.23 -21.68 -22.01
CA SER A 435 19.35 -22.60 -23.15
C SER A 435 19.25 -24.05 -22.73
N SER A 436 19.83 -24.35 -21.56
CA SER A 436 19.78 -25.67 -20.94
C SER A 436 19.93 -25.58 -19.43
N SER A 437 19.53 -26.63 -18.70
CA SER A 437 19.79 -26.77 -17.27
C SER A 437 20.00 -28.25 -16.94
N LEU A 438 20.99 -28.56 -16.10
CA LEU A 438 21.25 -29.89 -15.61
C LEU A 438 20.62 -30.07 -14.22
N SER A 439 19.59 -30.91 -14.12
CA SER A 439 18.95 -31.21 -12.82
C SER A 439 19.95 -31.80 -11.81
N PRO A 440 19.96 -31.35 -10.53
CA PRO A 440 19.00 -30.44 -9.88
C PRO A 440 19.36 -28.94 -9.98
N HIS A 441 20.34 -28.55 -10.77
CA HIS A 441 20.89 -27.18 -10.88
C HIS A 441 20.15 -26.38 -11.95
N ASP A 442 18.90 -26.02 -11.68
CA ASP A 442 18.07 -25.29 -12.63
C ASP A 442 18.37 -23.77 -12.65
N VAL A 443 17.72 -23.07 -13.58
CA VAL A 443 17.96 -21.63 -13.80
C VAL A 443 17.66 -20.76 -12.59
N LYS A 444 16.72 -21.16 -11.73
CA LYS A 444 16.34 -20.40 -10.53
C LYS A 444 17.45 -20.35 -9.49
N SER A 445 18.31 -21.36 -9.45
CA SER A 445 19.47 -21.41 -8.57
C SER A 445 20.52 -20.34 -8.82
N ALA A 446 20.40 -19.57 -9.92
CA ALA A 446 21.24 -18.39 -10.15
C ALA A 446 20.61 -17.09 -9.63
N PHE A 447 19.43 -17.14 -8.95
CA PHE A 447 18.66 -15.97 -8.53
C PHE A 447 18.00 -16.14 -7.14
N ASP A 448 18.44 -17.11 -6.35
CA ASP A 448 17.81 -17.48 -5.07
C ASP A 448 18.48 -16.87 -3.83
N ASN A 449 19.54 -16.09 -4.01
CA ASN A 449 20.39 -15.51 -2.97
C ASN A 449 21.07 -16.58 -2.06
N ASP A 450 21.19 -17.82 -2.52
CA ASP A 450 21.89 -18.89 -1.82
C ASP A 450 23.19 -19.26 -2.54
N MET A 451 24.32 -18.84 -2.01
CA MET A 451 25.64 -19.08 -2.58
C MET A 451 26.06 -20.57 -2.55
N SER A 452 25.28 -21.44 -1.91
CA SER A 452 25.50 -22.91 -1.91
C SER A 452 24.83 -23.58 -3.10
N THR A 453 23.87 -22.93 -3.76
CA THR A 453 23.23 -23.39 -4.99
C THR A 453 23.85 -22.77 -6.22
N TYR A 454 23.54 -23.28 -7.39
CA TYR A 454 23.99 -22.72 -8.67
C TYR A 454 23.19 -23.28 -9.85
N TRP A 455 23.05 -22.50 -10.91
CA TRP A 455 22.65 -22.99 -12.22
C TRP A 455 23.82 -23.67 -12.92
N GLN A 456 23.56 -24.78 -13.64
CA GLN A 456 24.52 -25.47 -14.45
C GLN A 456 23.97 -25.77 -15.83
N SER A 457 24.73 -25.42 -16.89
CA SER A 457 24.42 -25.78 -18.27
C SER A 457 24.67 -27.28 -18.54
N LYS A 458 24.08 -27.81 -19.61
CA LYS A 458 24.31 -29.20 -20.02
C LYS A 458 25.58 -29.37 -20.84
N SER A 459 26.06 -28.31 -21.48
CA SER A 459 27.25 -28.34 -22.34
C SER A 459 28.18 -27.15 -22.10
N ASN A 460 29.32 -27.15 -22.76
CA ASN A 460 30.25 -26.05 -22.82
C ASN A 460 30.25 -25.34 -24.21
N ASP A 461 29.28 -25.64 -25.05
CA ASP A 461 29.01 -24.91 -26.27
C ASP A 461 28.47 -23.50 -25.95
N GLU A 462 28.00 -22.76 -26.93
CA GLU A 462 27.31 -21.51 -26.68
C GLU A 462 26.01 -21.77 -25.87
N GLU A 463 26.00 -21.30 -24.65
CA GLU A 463 24.86 -21.40 -23.74
C GLU A 463 24.44 -20.01 -23.30
N TRP A 464 23.20 -19.87 -22.87
CA TRP A 464 22.72 -18.57 -22.41
C TRP A 464 21.76 -18.69 -21.22
N ILE A 465 21.71 -17.60 -20.45
CA ILE A 465 20.72 -17.36 -19.42
C ILE A 465 20.08 -16.01 -19.64
N SER A 466 18.77 -15.90 -19.48
CA SER A 466 18.06 -14.62 -19.56
C SER A 466 17.09 -14.46 -18.40
N PHE A 467 16.86 -13.22 -17.99
CA PHE A 467 16.02 -12.93 -16.85
C PHE A 467 15.36 -11.57 -16.95
N TYR A 468 14.25 -11.43 -16.23
CA TYR A 468 13.56 -10.16 -16.05
C TYR A 468 14.23 -9.38 -14.91
N ALA A 469 14.80 -8.24 -15.23
CA ALA A 469 15.54 -7.37 -14.31
C ALA A 469 14.70 -6.21 -13.76
N GLY A 470 13.43 -6.13 -14.16
CA GLY A 470 12.52 -5.05 -13.74
C GLY A 470 12.59 -3.80 -14.61
N ASN A 471 11.76 -2.82 -14.29
CA ASN A 471 11.66 -1.54 -15.05
C ASN A 471 12.44 -0.40 -14.37
N SER A 472 13.38 -0.72 -13.49
CA SER A 472 14.24 0.27 -12.82
C SER A 472 15.53 0.49 -13.61
N TYR A 473 16.16 1.63 -13.40
CA TYR A 473 17.50 1.88 -13.95
C TYR A 473 18.51 0.91 -13.32
N ILE A 474 19.21 0.16 -14.15
CA ILE A 474 20.23 -0.79 -13.72
C ILE A 474 21.60 -0.12 -13.87
N SER A 475 22.26 0.15 -12.76
CA SER A 475 23.62 0.69 -12.77
C SER A 475 24.67 -0.41 -13.02
N GLU A 476 24.49 -1.56 -12.38
CA GLU A 476 25.45 -2.65 -12.40
C GLU A 476 24.76 -4.00 -12.49
N LEU A 477 25.37 -4.93 -13.21
CA LEU A 477 25.06 -6.36 -13.21
C LEU A 477 26.22 -7.08 -12.53
N ASN A 478 25.91 -7.86 -11.49
CA ASN A 478 26.88 -8.67 -10.77
C ASN A 478 26.65 -10.14 -11.09
N ILE A 479 27.67 -10.86 -11.49
CA ILE A 479 27.61 -12.30 -11.77
C ILE A 479 28.59 -13.00 -10.85
N LYS A 480 28.10 -13.92 -10.03
CA LYS A 480 28.88 -14.81 -9.19
C LYS A 480 28.94 -16.17 -9.86
N TRP A 481 30.06 -16.49 -10.43
CA TRP A 481 30.27 -17.74 -11.14
C TRP A 481 30.58 -18.89 -10.14
N GLY A 482 30.36 -20.12 -10.59
CA GLY A 482 30.91 -21.32 -9.97
C GLY A 482 32.34 -21.63 -10.45
N ASP A 483 32.80 -22.85 -10.24
CA ASP A 483 34.14 -23.27 -10.61
C ASP A 483 34.33 -23.33 -12.14
N HIS A 484 33.25 -23.59 -12.86
CA HIS A 484 33.19 -23.62 -14.33
C HIS A 484 32.55 -22.33 -14.86
N TYR A 485 33.31 -21.28 -14.94
CA TYR A 485 32.85 -19.95 -15.34
C TYR A 485 33.09 -19.64 -16.82
N ALA A 486 32.31 -18.71 -17.36
CA ALA A 486 32.58 -18.20 -18.71
C ALA A 486 33.80 -17.26 -18.71
N SER A 487 34.82 -17.57 -19.54
CA SER A 487 35.93 -16.64 -19.81
C SER A 487 35.53 -15.56 -20.80
N ASP A 488 34.66 -15.89 -21.72
CA ASP A 488 34.15 -14.95 -22.72
C ASP A 488 32.63 -15.07 -22.79
N PHE A 489 31.94 -13.91 -22.69
CA PHE A 489 30.48 -13.84 -22.79
C PHE A 489 30.01 -12.49 -23.30
N ASP A 490 28.81 -12.47 -23.89
CA ASP A 490 28.13 -11.27 -24.33
C ASP A 490 26.91 -10.98 -23.45
N ILE A 491 26.62 -9.69 -23.31
CA ILE A 491 25.42 -9.20 -22.63
C ILE A 491 24.51 -8.58 -23.66
N TYR A 492 23.27 -8.98 -23.65
CA TYR A 492 22.20 -8.44 -24.46
C TYR A 492 21.09 -7.90 -23.55
N THR A 493 20.33 -6.95 -24.06
CA THR A 493 19.19 -6.35 -23.37
C THR A 493 17.93 -6.45 -24.22
N SER A 494 16.78 -6.47 -23.58
CA SER A 494 15.49 -6.52 -24.28
C SER A 494 14.41 -5.76 -23.52
N LYS A 495 13.40 -5.27 -24.24
CA LYS A 495 12.22 -4.62 -23.71
C LYS A 495 11.03 -5.56 -23.56
N ASP A 496 11.00 -6.60 -24.39
CA ASP A 496 9.88 -7.53 -24.54
C ASP A 496 10.23 -8.98 -24.14
N GLY A 497 11.49 -9.24 -23.77
CA GLY A 497 12.00 -10.59 -23.47
C GLY A 497 12.12 -11.51 -24.67
N LYS A 498 11.87 -11.01 -25.89
CA LYS A 498 11.89 -11.78 -27.15
C LYS A 498 12.94 -11.29 -28.11
N THR A 499 12.99 -9.99 -28.33
CA THR A 499 13.94 -9.34 -29.22
C THR A 499 15.08 -8.75 -28.41
N TYR A 500 16.27 -9.31 -28.57
CA TYR A 500 17.45 -8.92 -27.81
C TYR A 500 18.42 -8.10 -28.63
N THR A 501 18.88 -6.99 -28.08
CA THR A 501 19.89 -6.11 -28.67
C THR A 501 21.20 -6.29 -27.93
N TYR A 502 22.28 -6.45 -28.70
CA TYR A 502 23.64 -6.53 -28.14
C TYR A 502 24.00 -5.26 -27.36
N LEU A 503 24.55 -5.44 -26.18
CA LEU A 503 25.01 -4.37 -25.32
C LEU A 503 26.53 -4.34 -25.21
N LYS A 504 27.14 -5.48 -24.83
CA LYS A 504 28.58 -5.51 -24.50
C LYS A 504 29.15 -6.92 -24.53
N SER A 505 30.44 -7.04 -24.93
CA SER A 505 31.23 -8.27 -24.73
C SER A 505 32.17 -8.14 -23.54
N VAL A 506 32.40 -9.26 -22.90
CA VAL A 506 33.38 -9.46 -21.83
C VAL A 506 34.31 -10.58 -22.27
N THR A 507 35.61 -10.33 -22.23
CA THR A 507 36.65 -11.30 -22.57
C THR A 507 37.65 -11.44 -21.42
N GLN A 508 38.29 -12.60 -21.33
CA GLN A 508 39.26 -12.91 -20.28
C GLN A 508 38.75 -12.75 -18.84
N ASN A 509 37.47 -13.04 -18.64
CA ASN A 509 36.89 -13.05 -17.29
C ASN A 509 37.62 -14.07 -16.41
N VAL A 510 37.83 -13.69 -15.14
CA VAL A 510 38.56 -14.49 -14.13
C VAL A 510 37.69 -14.82 -12.92
N ASN A 511 36.49 -15.28 -13.11
CA ASN A 511 35.50 -15.54 -12.07
C ASN A 511 34.60 -14.31 -11.79
N ASN A 512 34.15 -14.05 -10.57
CA ASN A 512 33.14 -13.03 -10.26
C ASN A 512 33.30 -11.74 -11.05
N TYR A 513 32.24 -11.29 -11.69
CA TYR A 513 32.27 -10.15 -12.57
C TYR A 513 31.17 -9.12 -12.26
N THR A 514 31.57 -7.88 -12.23
CA THR A 514 30.65 -6.73 -12.12
C THR A 514 30.78 -5.88 -13.38
N VAL A 515 29.66 -5.61 -14.02
CA VAL A 515 29.61 -4.82 -15.24
C VAL A 515 28.63 -3.67 -15.10
N SER A 516 29.04 -2.48 -15.55
CA SER A 516 28.13 -1.33 -15.67
C SER A 516 27.19 -1.55 -16.84
N ILE A 517 25.90 -1.44 -16.60
CA ILE A 517 24.81 -1.57 -17.58
C ILE A 517 24.32 -0.20 -18.03
N GLY A 518 23.98 0.68 -17.12
CA GLY A 518 23.68 2.09 -17.41
C GLY A 518 22.37 2.32 -18.17
N GLY A 519 21.28 1.64 -17.84
CA GLY A 519 20.01 1.83 -18.54
C GLY A 519 18.81 1.17 -17.90
N ILE A 520 17.62 1.41 -18.45
CA ILE A 520 16.37 0.73 -18.07
C ILE A 520 16.14 -0.40 -19.08
N TYR A 521 16.44 -1.61 -18.65
CA TYR A 521 16.30 -2.81 -19.47
C TYR A 521 15.52 -3.86 -18.73
N PRO A 522 14.23 -4.06 -19.05
CA PRO A 522 13.40 -5.05 -18.40
C PRO A 522 13.97 -6.47 -18.43
N TYR A 523 14.64 -6.82 -19.50
CA TYR A 523 15.23 -8.15 -19.65
C TYR A 523 16.71 -8.06 -20.01
N ILE A 524 17.50 -8.92 -19.40
CA ILE A 524 18.93 -9.10 -19.69
C ILE A 524 19.16 -10.56 -20.10
N LYS A 525 20.02 -10.75 -21.09
CA LYS A 525 20.47 -12.08 -21.53
C LYS A 525 22.01 -12.10 -21.55
N ILE A 526 22.56 -13.13 -20.95
CA ILE A 526 24.01 -13.40 -20.92
C ILE A 526 24.24 -14.59 -21.82
N VAL A 527 25.05 -14.45 -22.85
CA VAL A 527 25.42 -15.52 -23.78
C VAL A 527 26.87 -15.89 -23.54
N MET A 528 27.11 -17.07 -22.97
CA MET A 528 28.43 -17.62 -22.68
C MET A 528 29.00 -18.25 -23.94
N LYS A 529 30.22 -17.90 -24.30
CA LYS A 529 30.88 -18.33 -25.54
C LYS A 529 32.07 -19.26 -25.32
N LYS A 530 32.72 -19.13 -24.17
CA LYS A 530 33.92 -19.89 -23.87
C LYS A 530 34.02 -20.13 -22.36
N THR A 531 34.26 -21.35 -21.96
CA THR A 531 34.48 -21.72 -20.57
C THR A 531 35.89 -22.23 -20.34
N LYS A 532 36.32 -22.17 -19.08
CA LYS A 532 37.49 -22.90 -18.57
C LYS A 532 37.15 -24.28 -18.02
N GLY A 533 35.97 -24.81 -18.29
CA GLY A 533 35.50 -26.09 -17.79
C GLY A 533 34.66 -26.85 -18.81
N SER A 534 33.98 -27.89 -18.37
CA SER A 534 33.16 -28.77 -19.20
C SER A 534 31.70 -28.29 -19.35
N TYR A 535 31.31 -27.26 -18.64
CA TYR A 535 29.98 -26.65 -18.60
C TYR A 535 30.08 -25.27 -17.96
N TYR A 536 28.97 -24.52 -17.89
CA TYR A 536 28.93 -23.23 -17.20
C TYR A 536 28.19 -23.36 -15.86
N GLN A 537 28.67 -22.65 -14.85
CA GLN A 537 28.04 -22.56 -13.53
C GLN A 537 27.91 -21.11 -13.10
N ILE A 538 26.70 -20.71 -12.71
CA ILE A 538 26.43 -19.41 -12.13
C ILE A 538 25.78 -19.62 -10.76
N LYS A 539 26.42 -19.12 -9.69
CA LYS A 539 25.93 -19.17 -8.32
C LYS A 539 24.88 -18.09 -8.06
N GLU A 540 25.12 -16.87 -8.58
CA GLU A 540 24.19 -15.78 -8.34
C GLU A 540 24.33 -14.70 -9.42
N ILE A 541 23.18 -14.17 -9.87
CA ILE A 541 23.09 -12.98 -10.71
C ILE A 541 22.25 -11.96 -9.96
N SER A 542 22.78 -10.75 -9.77
CA SER A 542 22.06 -9.65 -9.17
C SER A 542 22.26 -8.35 -9.92
N CYS A 543 21.22 -7.52 -9.96
CA CYS A 543 21.26 -6.19 -10.51
C CYS A 543 21.23 -5.15 -9.39
N LYS A 544 22.12 -4.17 -9.48
CA LYS A 544 22.01 -2.97 -8.65
C LYS A 544 21.13 -1.97 -9.38
N SER A 545 19.87 -1.93 -9.00
CA SER A 545 18.90 -0.99 -9.56
C SER A 545 18.90 0.32 -8.78
N GLN A 546 18.69 1.41 -9.50
CA GLN A 546 18.41 2.73 -8.93
C GLN A 546 17.21 3.30 -9.68
N ASP A 547 16.31 3.98 -8.96
CA ASP A 547 15.26 4.73 -9.63
C ASP A 547 15.90 5.88 -10.39
N ALA A 548 15.69 5.92 -11.72
CA ALA A 548 16.11 7.06 -12.53
C ALA A 548 15.26 8.27 -12.09
N LEU A 549 15.90 9.23 -11.41
CA LEU A 549 15.25 10.45 -10.94
C LEU A 549 14.51 11.21 -12.04
N THR A 550 14.93 11.01 -13.30
CA THR A 550 14.39 11.69 -14.49
C THR A 550 13.22 10.96 -15.14
N TYR A 551 12.91 9.70 -14.75
CA TYR A 551 11.90 8.90 -15.44
C TYR A 551 10.53 9.56 -15.40
N LYS A 552 9.96 9.86 -16.59
CA LYS A 552 8.67 10.54 -16.80
C LYS A 552 8.50 11.85 -16.04
N LYS A 553 9.59 12.54 -15.75
CA LYS A 553 9.53 13.87 -15.13
C LYS A 553 9.17 14.94 -16.15
N PRO A 554 8.58 16.07 -15.70
CA PRO A 554 8.32 17.22 -16.55
C PRO A 554 9.58 17.72 -17.24
N VAL A 555 9.49 17.98 -18.53
CA VAL A 555 10.60 18.41 -19.38
C VAL A 555 10.26 19.71 -20.08
N GLU A 556 11.18 20.65 -20.05
CA GLU A 556 11.18 21.87 -20.85
C GLU A 556 12.35 21.86 -21.83
N VAL A 557 12.18 22.39 -23.01
CA VAL A 557 13.20 22.38 -24.07
C VAL A 557 13.22 23.72 -24.81
N SER A 558 14.39 24.09 -25.33
CA SER A 558 14.54 25.26 -26.21
C SER A 558 13.70 25.14 -27.48
N SER A 559 13.66 23.96 -28.06
CA SER A 559 12.93 23.66 -29.29
C SER A 559 12.64 22.17 -29.43
N GLN A 560 11.67 21.83 -30.27
CA GLN A 560 11.34 20.44 -30.63
C GLN A 560 11.21 20.33 -32.16
N TYR A 561 11.81 19.32 -32.73
CA TYR A 561 11.82 19.16 -34.18
C TYR A 561 10.45 18.81 -34.76
N ASN A 562 9.78 17.82 -34.16
CA ASN A 562 8.42 17.37 -34.51
C ASN A 562 7.80 16.57 -33.37
N ASP A 563 6.58 16.05 -33.55
CA ASP A 563 5.85 15.29 -32.53
C ASP A 563 6.40 13.86 -32.31
N GLU A 564 7.17 13.32 -33.25
CA GLU A 564 7.83 12.03 -33.07
C GLU A 564 9.08 12.16 -32.19
N LEU A 565 9.76 13.31 -32.25
CA LEU A 565 10.99 13.63 -31.50
C LEU A 565 10.70 14.58 -30.34
N LYS A 566 9.59 14.32 -29.64
CA LYS A 566 9.10 15.17 -28.55
C LYS A 566 9.99 15.10 -27.31
N LYS A 567 9.93 16.15 -26.51
CA LYS A 567 10.75 16.34 -25.31
C LYS A 567 10.61 15.22 -24.29
N GLU A 568 9.41 14.67 -24.13
CA GLU A 568 9.13 13.58 -23.18
C GLU A 568 9.92 12.30 -23.50
N ASN A 569 10.30 12.10 -24.74
CA ASN A 569 11.11 10.96 -25.18
C ASN A 569 12.50 10.93 -24.52
N ALA A 570 13.02 12.08 -24.07
CA ALA A 570 14.32 12.13 -23.39
C ALA A 570 14.29 11.47 -22.00
N VAL A 571 13.11 11.27 -21.42
CA VAL A 571 12.93 10.76 -20.06
C VAL A 571 11.90 9.62 -19.96
N ASP A 572 11.48 9.06 -21.09
CA ASP A 572 10.45 8.00 -21.16
C ASP A 572 10.97 6.60 -20.85
N GLY A 573 12.28 6.45 -20.66
CA GLY A 573 12.95 5.17 -20.42
C GLY A 573 13.07 4.29 -21.67
N ASN A 574 12.79 4.82 -22.84
CA ASN A 574 12.80 4.09 -24.10
C ASN A 574 13.97 4.52 -24.99
N THR A 575 15.02 3.70 -25.09
CA THR A 575 16.21 3.99 -25.89
C THR A 575 15.99 4.03 -27.43
N ASN A 576 14.80 3.64 -27.91
CA ASN A 576 14.43 3.75 -29.32
C ASN A 576 13.68 5.04 -29.64
N THR A 577 13.34 5.82 -28.65
CA THR A 577 12.77 7.16 -28.78
C THR A 577 13.84 8.18 -28.40
N ARG A 578 13.70 9.39 -28.86
CA ARG A 578 14.61 10.49 -28.53
C ARG A 578 13.91 11.83 -28.59
N TRP A 579 14.39 12.79 -27.89
CA TRP A 579 14.14 14.19 -28.19
C TRP A 579 15.07 14.67 -29.28
N GLY A 580 14.56 15.50 -30.17
CA GLY A 580 15.33 16.20 -31.17
C GLY A 580 14.98 17.69 -31.20
N SER A 581 16.00 18.55 -31.12
CA SER A 581 15.86 19.99 -31.31
C SER A 581 15.64 20.37 -32.78
N LYS A 582 15.14 21.58 -33.04
CA LYS A 582 15.17 22.16 -34.37
C LYS A 582 16.63 22.39 -34.84
N ARG A 583 16.83 22.40 -36.15
CA ARG A 583 18.16 22.56 -36.78
C ARG A 583 18.57 24.02 -36.96
N ASP A 584 17.76 24.95 -36.54
CA ASP A 584 17.93 26.39 -36.80
C ASP A 584 18.66 27.14 -35.66
N SER A 585 19.10 26.43 -34.65
CA SER A 585 19.83 26.99 -33.51
C SER A 585 20.89 26.04 -33.00
N ASN A 586 22.06 26.60 -32.66
CA ASN A 586 23.17 25.88 -32.00
C ASN A 586 23.05 25.94 -30.48
N ASP A 587 22.18 26.81 -29.95
CA ASP A 587 21.93 27.00 -28.52
C ASP A 587 20.67 26.22 -28.09
N ASN A 588 20.81 24.91 -27.96
CA ASN A 588 19.69 24.06 -27.55
C ASN A 588 19.89 23.59 -26.10
N TRP A 589 18.81 23.55 -25.37
CA TRP A 589 18.81 23.07 -23.97
C TRP A 589 17.61 22.19 -23.66
N ILE A 590 17.77 21.36 -22.65
CA ILE A 590 16.73 20.53 -22.03
C ILE A 590 16.81 20.68 -20.51
N ILE A 591 15.67 20.94 -19.88
CA ILE A 591 15.53 21.01 -18.44
C ILE A 591 14.62 19.86 -18.00
N VAL A 592 15.08 19.07 -17.04
CA VAL A 592 14.28 18.02 -16.41
C VAL A 592 13.97 18.47 -14.98
N ASP A 593 12.69 18.69 -14.68
CA ASP A 593 12.24 19.04 -13.35
C ASP A 593 12.06 17.80 -12.49
N LEU A 594 12.95 17.59 -11.53
CA LEU A 594 12.90 16.44 -10.62
C LEU A 594 11.77 16.53 -9.61
N GLN A 595 11.05 17.68 -9.54
CA GLN A 595 9.90 17.96 -8.67
C GLN A 595 10.19 17.89 -7.16
N LYS A 596 11.44 17.71 -6.77
CA LYS A 596 11.91 17.70 -5.38
C LYS A 596 13.41 17.95 -5.33
N ASN A 597 13.90 18.38 -4.19
CA ASN A 597 15.34 18.46 -3.96
C ASN A 597 15.92 17.05 -3.85
N CYS A 598 16.86 16.72 -4.73
CA CYS A 598 17.46 15.40 -4.83
C CYS A 598 18.98 15.49 -4.69
N SER A 599 19.59 14.47 -4.09
CA SER A 599 21.03 14.22 -4.22
C SER A 599 21.27 13.41 -5.48
N ILE A 600 21.89 14.02 -6.47
CA ILE A 600 22.27 13.39 -7.75
C ILE A 600 23.63 12.77 -7.58
N LYS A 601 23.75 11.46 -7.81
CA LYS A 601 25.02 10.72 -7.72
C LYS A 601 25.69 10.57 -9.07
N ALA A 602 24.89 10.45 -10.12
CA ALA A 602 25.36 10.31 -11.49
C ALA A 602 24.30 10.82 -12.47
N LEU A 603 24.74 11.32 -13.62
CA LEU A 603 23.92 11.65 -14.79
C LEU A 603 24.42 10.82 -15.97
N ASN A 604 23.49 10.11 -16.62
CA ASN A 604 23.78 9.36 -17.84
C ASN A 604 22.98 9.95 -18.98
N ILE A 605 23.65 10.28 -20.07
CA ILE A 605 23.02 10.80 -21.30
C ILE A 605 23.33 9.82 -22.43
N LEU A 606 22.28 9.26 -23.03
CA LEU A 606 22.42 8.46 -24.26
C LEU A 606 22.19 9.37 -25.45
N TRP A 607 23.24 9.54 -26.23
CA TRP A 607 23.21 10.33 -27.44
C TRP A 607 22.86 9.47 -28.67
N GLU A 608 22.18 10.08 -29.61
CA GLU A 608 22.01 9.55 -30.97
C GLU A 608 23.11 10.12 -31.89
N ALA A 609 23.24 9.64 -33.12
CA ALA A 609 24.28 10.08 -34.05
C ALA A 609 24.29 11.60 -34.33
N ALA A 610 23.12 12.25 -34.28
CA ALA A 610 23.00 13.70 -34.36
C ALA A 610 23.07 14.32 -32.94
N CYS A 611 24.24 14.23 -32.33
CA CYS A 611 24.51 14.73 -30.98
C CYS A 611 25.15 16.13 -30.99
N SER A 612 25.31 16.70 -29.78
CA SER A 612 26.01 17.97 -29.59
C SER A 612 27.53 17.78 -29.68
N ASP A 613 28.22 18.67 -30.36
CA ASP A 613 29.71 18.67 -30.40
C ASP A 613 30.28 19.11 -29.02
N GLU A 614 29.60 20.02 -28.33
CA GLU A 614 29.98 20.51 -27.01
C GLU A 614 28.72 20.86 -26.20
N TYR A 615 28.72 20.54 -24.92
CA TYR A 615 27.60 20.85 -24.01
C TYR A 615 28.07 21.07 -22.57
N SER A 616 27.23 21.67 -21.73
CA SER A 616 27.42 21.82 -20.30
C SER A 616 26.27 21.23 -19.51
N ILE A 617 26.53 20.90 -18.25
CA ILE A 617 25.56 20.41 -17.29
C ILE A 617 25.41 21.42 -16.17
N GLU A 618 24.19 21.85 -15.93
CA GLU A 618 23.83 22.82 -14.92
C GLU A 618 22.76 22.28 -13.99
N ILE A 619 22.77 22.71 -12.74
CA ILE A 619 21.75 22.38 -11.75
C ILE A 619 21.14 23.64 -11.15
N SER A 620 19.86 23.54 -10.75
CA SER A 620 19.13 24.64 -10.13
C SER A 620 18.13 24.09 -9.09
N LEU A 621 17.85 24.89 -8.06
CA LEU A 621 16.79 24.61 -7.09
C LEU A 621 15.49 25.38 -7.38
N ASP A 622 15.54 26.38 -8.26
CA ASP A 622 14.44 27.34 -8.49
C ASP A 622 14.16 27.64 -9.97
N LYS A 623 14.85 26.97 -10.91
CA LYS A 623 14.80 27.19 -12.36
C LYS A 623 15.19 28.61 -12.81
N LYS A 624 15.74 29.42 -11.94
CA LYS A 624 16.16 30.80 -12.23
C LYS A 624 17.67 31.00 -12.05
N ASN A 625 18.20 30.41 -11.00
CA ASN A 625 19.61 30.50 -10.67
C ASN A 625 20.25 29.15 -10.98
N TRP A 626 21.12 29.13 -11.99
CA TRP A 626 21.78 27.91 -12.46
C TRP A 626 23.25 27.88 -12.05
N THR A 627 23.71 26.72 -11.64
CA THR A 627 25.11 26.46 -11.30
C THR A 627 25.67 25.43 -12.26
N THR A 628 26.67 25.80 -13.04
CA THR A 628 27.37 24.89 -13.94
C THR A 628 28.20 23.92 -13.11
N ILE A 629 27.95 22.63 -13.24
CA ILE A 629 28.69 21.55 -12.57
C ILE A 629 29.70 20.89 -13.49
N LYS A 630 29.47 20.93 -14.80
CA LYS A 630 30.38 20.48 -15.86
C LYS A 630 30.24 21.41 -17.06
N ASP A 631 31.36 21.73 -17.68
CA ASP A 631 31.43 22.62 -18.85
C ASP A 631 32.28 22.02 -19.97
N LYS A 632 31.99 22.40 -21.21
CA LYS A 632 32.71 21.98 -22.40
C LYS A 632 32.89 20.48 -22.56
N LEU A 633 31.84 19.74 -22.25
CA LEU A 633 31.79 18.31 -22.45
C LEU A 633 31.58 18.00 -23.93
N LYS A 634 32.18 16.91 -24.40
CA LYS A 634 31.95 16.41 -25.76
C LYS A 634 31.09 15.18 -25.72
N SER A 635 30.05 15.13 -26.52
CA SER A 635 29.19 13.96 -26.59
C SER A 635 29.89 12.80 -27.28
N ASN A 636 29.58 11.60 -26.82
CA ASN A 636 30.08 10.36 -27.40
C ASN A 636 28.99 9.73 -28.25
N GLN A 637 29.11 9.85 -29.57
CA GLN A 637 28.10 9.39 -30.55
C GLN A 637 27.69 7.94 -30.32
N SER A 638 26.38 7.71 -30.14
CA SER A 638 25.78 6.38 -29.92
C SER A 638 26.24 5.64 -28.63
N LEU A 639 26.88 6.34 -27.71
CA LEU A 639 27.34 5.82 -26.42
C LEU A 639 26.81 6.67 -25.27
N TYR A 640 26.90 6.13 -24.05
CA TYR A 640 26.53 6.85 -22.83
C TYR A 640 27.68 7.77 -22.38
N ASP A 641 27.35 9.04 -22.18
CA ASP A 641 28.16 9.91 -21.36
C ASP A 641 27.74 9.74 -19.91
N GLN A 642 28.68 9.48 -19.04
CA GLN A 642 28.43 9.27 -17.61
C GLN A 642 29.25 10.29 -16.79
N TYR A 643 28.56 10.96 -15.87
CA TYR A 643 29.13 11.99 -14.99
C TYR A 643 28.78 11.79 -13.54
#